data_0087e53b6a44ba7a8ce3a2d7f4b895c5
#
_entry.id   0087e53b6a44ba7a8ce3a2d7f4b895c5
#
_cell.length_a   1.000
_cell.length_b   1.000
_cell.length_c   1.000
_cell.angle_alpha   90.00
_cell.angle_beta   90.00
_cell.angle_gamma   90.00
#
_symmetry.space_group_name_H-M   'P 1'
#
loop_
_entity.id
_entity.type
_entity.pdbx_description
1 polymer ?
#
loop_
_entity_poly.entity_id
_entity_poly.type
_entity_poly.pdbx_seq_one_letter_code
_entity_poly.pdbx_strand_id
1 'polypeptide(L)'
;VQKYCGGSEPQLHILTCENPEVDFGYESEKEKELKTSTPQPEPETVPMEPIEAKPTQPQEISAVPPTSIKQPIKEDQSLKEEIVAAIAKAVQTLSLPSQDIEIETPADLSHGDYSSNIALKLSKEVGKSPQEVAKSIIDALPKLSSIEKTDIAGPGFINFHLSQEHLQKELQTILDQKENYGQLSLGQGQKVLVEYSQPNIAKPLGVHHVLSTILGQAISDLHRKSGYDTVSLNYLGDWGTQYGKLLYAYKNWGDEKVVKEDPLNELLKLYVKFHQEVETDPSLEDKGREEFKKLEEGDEENTKLWEWMREESIKAIKIIYEKLDVDFDEYLGEAMYRDSAQKILQEGKEKGIFTEGEKGAYIVQFEDEKMPPYMVQKADGTTLYSTRDIASIEDRLERYHPNKIVYVVDVAQKLHFEQLFETAKKFGFDSAELVHVHFGRMQFPEGKMSTRKGDVVLLDEVIREAIARTEKIVEEKSRDLLPEEKAKVAEGMAIGAIKYNIFSQNRESNITFDWDRMLSLEGNSAPYLQYAYARAESILRKAKEAEETNQPVHDQDPDPENQTSLFTMENEKKTKQEEELKPFGHATEQALLKILMRFPEKIELATKEYKPNVITGYLYDVARAFSSFYNEVHVLSASKPELKEARLKLVQAVSQVLKNGLNLLKIQVFNKM
;
A
#
# COMPACT_ATOMS: atom_id res chain seq x y z
N VAL A 1 -19.97 9.01 39.63
CA VAL A 1 -20.34 9.66 40.90
C VAL A 1 -19.54 10.93 41.08
N GLN A 2 -20.27 12.01 41.21
CA GLN A 2 -19.87 13.42 41.35
C GLN A 2 -18.58 13.71 42.14
N LYS A 3 -17.78 14.60 41.62
CA LYS A 3 -17.32 15.88 42.16
C LYS A 3 -16.08 16.37 41.42
N TYR A 4 -16.19 17.40 40.63
CA TYR A 4 -15.62 18.72 40.80
C TYR A 4 -16.07 19.57 39.61
N CYS A 5 -17.06 20.43 39.87
CA CYS A 5 -17.37 21.56 39.02
C CYS A 5 -16.60 22.78 39.52
N GLY A 6 -15.88 23.43 38.62
CA GLY A 6 -15.36 24.76 38.79
C GLY A 6 -15.30 25.39 37.38
N GLY A 7 -16.20 26.35 37.12
CA GLY A 7 -16.48 26.86 35.81
C GLY A 7 -15.43 27.85 35.27
N SER A 8 -15.34 27.87 33.97
CA SER A 8 -15.13 29.04 33.12
C SER A 8 -15.47 28.65 31.69
N GLU A 9 -16.19 29.48 30.99
CA GLU A 9 -16.66 29.31 29.62
C GLU A 9 -15.50 28.97 28.66
N PRO A 10 -15.69 28.04 27.70
CA PRO A 10 -14.70 27.80 26.68
C PRO A 10 -14.79 28.93 25.62
N GLN A 11 -13.79 29.79 25.59
CA GLN A 11 -13.55 30.62 24.42
C GLN A 11 -13.16 29.70 23.24
N LEU A 12 -13.94 29.80 22.19
CA LEU A 12 -13.71 29.16 20.90
C LEU A 12 -12.45 29.81 20.27
N HIS A 13 -11.30 29.20 20.43
CA HIS A 13 -10.14 29.51 19.62
C HIS A 13 -10.33 28.87 18.25
N ILE A 14 -10.66 29.71 17.26
CA ILE A 14 -10.56 29.38 15.86
C ILE A 14 -9.06 29.16 15.59
N LEU A 15 -8.65 27.90 15.46
CA LEU A 15 -7.34 27.56 14.94
C LEU A 15 -7.35 27.84 13.43
N THR A 16 -6.95 29.05 13.08
CA THR A 16 -6.41 29.31 11.75
C THR A 16 -5.17 28.44 11.62
N CYS A 17 -5.11 27.61 10.56
CA CYS A 17 -3.89 26.89 10.18
C CYS A 17 -2.84 27.87 9.66
N GLU A 18 -2.28 28.68 10.53
CA GLU A 18 -0.97 29.30 10.35
C GLU A 18 0.04 28.33 10.98
N ASN A 19 1.07 27.99 10.18
CA ASN A 19 2.17 27.10 10.55
C ASN A 19 2.63 27.30 11.99
N PRO A 20 2.84 26.26 12.78
CA PRO A 20 3.63 26.38 13.98
C PRO A 20 5.06 26.78 13.56
N GLU A 21 5.55 27.91 14.06
CA GLU A 21 6.94 28.33 13.98
C GLU A 21 7.82 27.20 14.50
N VAL A 22 8.64 26.62 13.62
CA VAL A 22 9.68 25.67 13.98
C VAL A 22 10.97 26.45 14.12
N ASP A 23 11.36 26.68 15.36
CA ASP A 23 12.63 27.32 15.72
C ASP A 23 13.79 26.34 15.46
N PHE A 24 14.60 26.62 14.41
CA PHE A 24 15.79 25.88 14.04
C PHE A 24 17.05 26.54 14.60
N GLY A 25 17.34 26.28 15.86
CA GLY A 25 18.63 26.67 16.44
C GLY A 25 19.79 25.83 15.91
N TYR A 26 20.57 26.37 14.99
CA TYR A 26 21.86 25.77 14.56
C TYR A 26 23.03 26.51 15.22
N GLU A 27 23.74 25.85 16.12
CA GLU A 27 25.12 26.24 16.48
C GLU A 27 26.10 25.22 15.90
N SER A 28 26.97 25.70 14.99
CA SER A 28 28.00 24.92 14.31
C SER A 28 29.24 24.76 15.18
N GLU A 29 29.49 23.56 15.72
CA GLU A 29 30.82 23.13 16.14
C GLU A 29 31.45 22.21 15.10
N LYS A 30 31.97 22.75 14.00
CA LYS A 30 32.93 22.10 13.10
C LYS A 30 33.62 23.10 12.15
N GLU A 31 34.17 24.15 12.70
CA GLU A 31 35.14 24.98 12.00
C GLU A 31 36.47 25.03 12.77
N LYS A 32 37.13 23.90 12.95
CA LYS A 32 38.55 23.84 13.31
C LYS A 32 39.07 22.49 12.90
N GLU A 33 39.52 22.39 11.68
CA GLU A 33 40.61 21.52 11.18
C GLU A 33 40.45 21.31 9.68
N LEU A 34 40.98 22.22 8.89
CA LEU A 34 41.57 21.95 7.56
C LEU A 34 42.34 23.18 7.08
N LYS A 35 43.53 23.37 7.62
CA LYS A 35 44.59 24.13 6.93
C LYS A 35 45.76 23.17 6.86
N THR A 36 46.04 22.71 5.66
CA THR A 36 47.33 22.34 5.05
C THR A 36 47.20 21.14 4.11
N SER A 37 47.13 21.43 2.82
CA SER A 37 47.82 20.62 1.80
C SER A 37 47.83 21.39 0.46
N THR A 38 49.01 21.42 -0.10
CA THR A 38 49.49 22.09 -1.33
C THR A 38 48.82 21.55 -2.62
N PRO A 39 48.67 22.38 -3.69
CA PRO A 39 47.96 21.97 -4.91
C PRO A 39 48.84 21.15 -5.88
N GLN A 40 48.24 20.18 -6.54
CA GLN A 40 48.78 19.50 -7.74
C GLN A 40 48.15 20.05 -9.01
N PRO A 41 48.86 19.96 -10.17
CA PRO A 41 48.56 20.75 -11.36
C PRO A 41 47.45 20.15 -12.23
N GLU A 42 46.77 21.08 -12.95
CA GLU A 42 45.70 20.83 -13.91
C GLU A 42 46.20 20.06 -15.18
N PRO A 43 45.37 19.21 -15.79
CA PRO A 43 45.64 18.68 -17.13
C PRO A 43 45.09 19.61 -18.22
N GLU A 44 45.89 19.72 -19.29
CA GLU A 44 45.72 20.56 -20.46
C GLU A 44 44.40 20.28 -21.23
N THR A 45 43.76 21.39 -21.63
CA THR A 45 42.55 21.40 -22.48
C THR A 45 42.94 21.26 -23.97
N VAL A 46 42.34 20.29 -24.65
CA VAL A 46 42.32 20.18 -26.10
C VAL A 46 41.09 20.86 -26.67
N PRO A 47 41.19 21.73 -27.71
CA PRO A 47 40.03 22.43 -28.27
C PRO A 47 39.18 21.49 -29.13
N MET A 48 37.88 21.41 -28.87
CA MET A 48 36.92 20.81 -29.79
C MET A 48 36.27 21.88 -30.68
N GLU A 49 36.24 21.62 -31.99
CA GLU A 49 35.54 22.43 -32.97
C GLU A 49 34.02 22.36 -32.84
N PRO A 50 33.26 23.39 -33.23
CA PRO A 50 31.80 23.43 -33.04
C PRO A 50 31.10 22.55 -34.09
N ILE A 51 30.26 21.64 -33.59
CA ILE A 51 29.34 20.83 -34.41
C ILE A 51 28.05 21.64 -34.60
N GLU A 52 27.74 22.04 -35.83
CA GLU A 52 26.45 22.65 -36.18
C GLU A 52 25.29 21.70 -35.93
N ALA A 53 24.37 22.09 -35.06
CA ALA A 53 23.11 21.37 -34.79
C ALA A 53 22.09 21.69 -35.90
N LYS A 54 21.72 20.68 -36.69
CA LYS A 54 20.51 20.73 -37.53
C LYS A 54 19.26 20.51 -36.65
N PRO A 55 18.15 21.22 -36.90
CA PRO A 55 16.94 21.06 -36.14
C PRO A 55 16.31 19.67 -36.40
N THR A 56 16.25 18.83 -35.38
CA THR A 56 15.54 17.56 -35.44
C THR A 56 14.05 17.82 -35.14
N GLN A 57 13.20 17.40 -36.07
CA GLN A 57 11.75 17.37 -35.89
C GLN A 57 11.38 16.47 -34.71
N PRO A 58 10.25 16.73 -33.98
CA PRO A 58 9.79 15.85 -32.91
C PRO A 58 9.48 14.48 -33.50
N GLN A 59 10.20 13.47 -33.04
CA GLN A 59 9.78 12.08 -33.28
C GLN A 59 8.55 11.79 -32.39
N GLU A 60 7.45 11.44 -33.04
CA GLU A 60 6.32 10.80 -32.39
C GLU A 60 6.82 9.56 -31.65
N ILE A 61 6.68 9.58 -30.33
CA ILE A 61 6.91 8.41 -29.51
C ILE A 61 5.78 7.44 -29.84
N SER A 62 6.13 6.43 -30.66
CA SER A 62 5.26 5.31 -30.95
C SER A 62 4.80 4.69 -29.64
N ALA A 63 3.52 4.86 -29.33
CA ALA A 63 2.87 4.17 -28.22
C ALA A 63 3.07 2.66 -28.40
N VAL A 64 3.71 2.02 -27.41
CA VAL A 64 3.74 0.56 -27.31
C VAL A 64 2.27 0.12 -27.23
N PRO A 65 1.78 -0.72 -28.15
CA PRO A 65 0.39 -1.15 -28.09
C PRO A 65 0.16 -1.88 -26.76
N PRO A 66 -0.97 -1.63 -26.08
CA PRO A 66 -1.30 -2.35 -24.86
C PRO A 66 -1.30 -3.85 -25.17
N THR A 67 -0.54 -4.59 -24.37
CA THR A 67 -0.48 -6.05 -24.45
C THR A 67 -1.91 -6.55 -24.43
N SER A 68 -2.37 -7.15 -25.51
CA SER A 68 -3.73 -7.65 -25.66
C SER A 68 -4.08 -8.51 -24.47
N ILE A 69 -5.00 -8.04 -23.63
CA ILE A 69 -5.63 -8.81 -22.57
C ILE A 69 -6.28 -10.00 -23.28
N LYS A 70 -5.67 -11.16 -23.12
CA LYS A 70 -6.25 -12.43 -23.55
C LYS A 70 -7.61 -12.55 -22.90
N GLN A 71 -8.59 -13.02 -23.67
CA GLN A 71 -10.00 -13.20 -23.36
C GLN A 71 -10.27 -13.46 -21.86
N PRO A 72 -11.36 -12.90 -21.29
CA PRO A 72 -11.74 -13.16 -19.91
C PRO A 72 -11.83 -14.68 -19.71
N ILE A 73 -11.10 -15.17 -18.71
CA ILE A 73 -11.26 -16.52 -18.20
C ILE A 73 -12.73 -16.65 -17.86
N LYS A 74 -13.43 -17.67 -18.40
CA LYS A 74 -14.82 -17.95 -18.05
C LYS A 74 -14.98 -17.76 -16.55
N GLU A 75 -15.97 -16.96 -16.14
CA GLU A 75 -16.38 -16.84 -14.76
C GLU A 75 -16.63 -18.23 -14.20
N ASP A 76 -15.64 -18.80 -13.51
CA ASP A 76 -15.85 -19.90 -12.61
C ASP A 76 -16.58 -19.25 -11.42
N GLN A 77 -17.86 -19.56 -11.27
CA GLN A 77 -18.69 -19.10 -10.16
C GLN A 77 -17.91 -19.36 -8.87
N SER A 78 -17.71 -18.34 -8.05
CA SER A 78 -16.97 -18.54 -6.82
C SER A 78 -17.66 -19.63 -5.99
N LEU A 79 -16.91 -20.45 -5.28
CA LEU A 79 -17.50 -21.52 -4.47
C LEU A 79 -18.56 -21.00 -3.50
N LYS A 80 -18.40 -19.77 -3.00
CA LYS A 80 -19.42 -19.10 -2.17
C LYS A 80 -20.71 -18.88 -2.95
N GLU A 81 -20.63 -18.45 -4.20
CA GLU A 81 -21.81 -18.27 -5.07
C GLU A 81 -22.49 -19.61 -5.38
N GLU A 82 -21.71 -20.69 -5.58
CA GLU A 82 -22.23 -22.05 -5.73
C GLU A 82 -23.03 -22.47 -4.48
N ILE A 83 -22.47 -22.24 -3.29
CA ILE A 83 -23.15 -22.54 -2.01
C ILE A 83 -24.39 -21.68 -1.82
N VAL A 84 -24.32 -20.37 -2.10
CA VAL A 84 -25.47 -19.44 -2.05
C VAL A 84 -26.57 -19.91 -2.97
N ALA A 85 -26.26 -20.24 -4.23
CA ALA A 85 -27.23 -20.75 -5.19
C ALA A 85 -27.87 -22.08 -4.74
N ALA A 86 -27.10 -22.97 -4.14
CA ALA A 86 -27.60 -24.23 -3.58
C ALA A 86 -28.58 -24.01 -2.41
N ILE A 87 -28.22 -23.12 -1.49
CA ILE A 87 -29.11 -22.74 -0.35
C ILE A 87 -30.37 -22.07 -0.88
N ALA A 88 -30.26 -21.11 -1.82
CA ALA A 88 -31.40 -20.43 -2.40
C ALA A 88 -32.38 -21.43 -3.05
N LYS A 89 -31.86 -22.42 -3.78
CA LYS A 89 -32.67 -23.50 -4.37
C LYS A 89 -33.36 -24.35 -3.31
N ALA A 90 -32.67 -24.68 -2.21
CA ALA A 90 -33.27 -25.42 -1.09
C ALA A 90 -34.40 -24.62 -0.41
N VAL A 91 -34.14 -23.33 -0.13
CA VAL A 91 -35.13 -22.39 0.44
C VAL A 91 -36.38 -22.30 -0.46
N GLN A 92 -36.20 -22.18 -1.77
CA GLN A 92 -37.29 -22.17 -2.76
C GLN A 92 -38.06 -23.51 -2.78
N THR A 93 -37.36 -24.64 -2.78
CA THR A 93 -37.98 -25.98 -2.79
C THR A 93 -38.85 -26.21 -1.56
N LEU A 94 -38.42 -25.69 -0.44
CA LEU A 94 -39.15 -25.77 0.85
C LEU A 94 -40.24 -24.71 0.98
N SER A 95 -40.44 -23.83 -0.01
CA SER A 95 -41.36 -22.69 0.03
C SER A 95 -41.15 -21.80 1.26
N LEU A 96 -39.90 -21.62 1.69
CA LEU A 96 -39.51 -20.73 2.78
C LEU A 96 -39.44 -19.29 2.29
N PRO A 97 -39.59 -18.27 3.17
CA PRO A 97 -39.41 -16.88 2.82
C PRO A 97 -38.02 -16.60 2.21
N SER A 98 -38.00 -15.68 1.24
CA SER A 98 -36.71 -15.24 0.65
C SER A 98 -35.97 -14.35 1.64
N GLN A 99 -34.72 -14.69 1.90
CA GLN A 99 -33.80 -13.95 2.78
C GLN A 99 -32.45 -13.81 2.11
N ASP A 100 -31.70 -12.81 2.53
CA ASP A 100 -30.31 -12.64 2.11
C ASP A 100 -29.42 -13.75 2.70
N ILE A 101 -28.74 -14.48 1.81
CA ILE A 101 -27.92 -15.65 2.15
C ILE A 101 -26.46 -15.20 2.26
N GLU A 102 -25.97 -15.19 3.48
CA GLU A 102 -24.58 -14.89 3.78
C GLU A 102 -23.78 -16.16 4.00
N ILE A 103 -22.59 -16.19 3.40
CA ILE A 103 -21.61 -17.27 3.58
C ILE A 103 -20.37 -16.68 4.24
N GLU A 104 -20.10 -17.15 5.43
CA GLU A 104 -18.96 -16.76 6.25
C GLU A 104 -17.90 -17.87 6.29
N THR A 105 -16.67 -17.48 6.56
CA THR A 105 -15.58 -18.39 6.87
C THR A 105 -15.47 -18.51 8.39
N PRO A 106 -15.71 -19.66 8.99
CA PRO A 106 -15.57 -19.83 10.43
C PRO A 106 -14.15 -19.50 10.91
N ALA A 107 -14.02 -18.86 12.06
CA ALA A 107 -12.73 -18.61 12.69
C ALA A 107 -12.06 -19.89 13.17
N ASP A 108 -12.86 -20.90 13.59
CA ASP A 108 -12.42 -22.22 14.00
C ASP A 108 -12.68 -23.21 12.86
N LEU A 109 -11.62 -23.77 12.31
CA LEU A 109 -11.66 -24.73 11.20
C LEU A 109 -12.41 -26.05 11.54
N SER A 110 -12.62 -26.35 12.84
CA SER A 110 -13.44 -27.48 13.26
C SER A 110 -14.92 -27.33 12.89
N HIS A 111 -15.36 -26.10 12.65
CA HIS A 111 -16.71 -25.74 12.22
C HIS A 111 -16.88 -25.75 10.69
N GLY A 112 -16.00 -26.42 9.96
CA GLY A 112 -16.04 -26.49 8.50
C GLY A 112 -15.28 -25.37 7.80
N ASP A 113 -15.38 -25.34 6.47
CA ASP A 113 -14.67 -24.39 5.62
C ASP A 113 -15.49 -23.13 5.34
N TYR A 114 -16.82 -23.30 5.28
CA TYR A 114 -17.81 -22.24 5.15
C TYR A 114 -18.99 -22.47 6.07
N SER A 115 -19.70 -21.41 6.44
CA SER A 115 -20.87 -21.45 7.31
C SER A 115 -21.93 -20.45 6.86
N SER A 116 -23.21 -20.79 7.04
CA SER A 116 -24.34 -19.89 6.83
C SER A 116 -25.24 -19.79 8.04
N ASN A 117 -25.67 -18.57 8.37
CA ASN A 117 -26.61 -18.27 9.43
C ASN A 117 -28.07 -18.23 8.94
N ILE A 118 -28.34 -18.63 7.70
CA ILE A 118 -29.67 -18.49 7.06
C ILE A 118 -30.80 -19.13 7.86
N ALA A 119 -30.56 -20.26 8.51
CA ALA A 119 -31.57 -20.94 9.32
C ALA A 119 -31.95 -20.12 10.58
N LEU A 120 -31.02 -19.35 11.14
CA LEU A 120 -31.27 -18.43 12.24
C LEU A 120 -32.16 -17.26 11.79
N LYS A 121 -31.93 -16.73 10.60
CA LYS A 121 -32.72 -15.66 10.01
C LYS A 121 -34.15 -16.15 9.74
N LEU A 122 -34.31 -17.29 9.09
CA LEU A 122 -35.60 -17.87 8.71
C LEU A 122 -36.43 -18.40 9.88
N SER A 123 -35.82 -18.88 10.95
CA SER A 123 -36.50 -19.50 12.08
C SER A 123 -37.58 -18.61 12.71
N LYS A 124 -37.31 -17.30 12.80
CA LYS A 124 -38.24 -16.31 13.36
C LYS A 124 -39.50 -16.14 12.51
N GLU A 125 -39.40 -16.25 11.20
CA GLU A 125 -40.52 -16.08 10.27
C GLU A 125 -41.35 -17.37 10.15
N VAL A 126 -40.69 -18.52 10.24
CA VAL A 126 -41.31 -19.84 10.04
C VAL A 126 -41.91 -20.42 11.36
N GLY A 127 -41.52 -19.85 12.49
CA GLY A 127 -41.99 -20.31 13.80
C GLY A 127 -41.47 -21.70 14.19
N LYS A 128 -40.31 -22.14 13.62
CA LYS A 128 -39.63 -23.39 13.96
C LYS A 128 -38.29 -23.10 14.63
N SER A 129 -37.71 -24.07 15.31
CA SER A 129 -36.36 -23.91 15.85
C SER A 129 -35.34 -23.74 14.71
N PRO A 130 -34.27 -22.95 14.90
CA PRO A 130 -33.22 -22.78 13.86
C PRO A 130 -32.60 -24.12 13.46
N GLN A 131 -32.45 -25.07 14.38
CA GLN A 131 -31.92 -26.40 14.10
C GLN A 131 -32.85 -27.23 13.19
N GLU A 132 -34.17 -27.15 13.38
CA GLU A 132 -35.14 -27.80 12.50
C GLU A 132 -35.15 -27.18 11.10
N VAL A 133 -35.04 -25.84 11.03
CA VAL A 133 -34.92 -25.14 9.74
C VAL A 133 -33.63 -25.52 9.04
N ALA A 134 -32.49 -25.51 9.75
CA ALA A 134 -31.19 -25.91 9.21
C ALA A 134 -31.21 -27.35 8.66
N LYS A 135 -31.80 -28.29 9.41
CA LYS A 135 -31.97 -29.68 8.98
C LYS A 135 -32.81 -29.77 7.71
N SER A 136 -33.94 -29.05 7.66
CA SER A 136 -34.80 -29.05 6.47
C SER A 136 -34.06 -28.52 5.23
N ILE A 137 -33.26 -27.47 5.40
CA ILE A 137 -32.45 -26.88 4.32
C ILE A 137 -31.39 -27.91 3.86
N ILE A 138 -30.64 -28.52 4.79
CA ILE A 138 -29.61 -29.51 4.46
C ILE A 138 -30.23 -30.69 3.69
N ASP A 139 -31.39 -31.21 4.13
CA ASP A 139 -32.08 -32.34 3.48
C ASP A 139 -32.56 -31.96 2.06
N ALA A 140 -32.78 -30.67 1.77
CA ALA A 140 -33.20 -30.15 0.47
C ALA A 140 -32.03 -29.62 -0.41
N LEU A 141 -30.81 -29.56 0.11
CA LEU A 141 -29.66 -29.08 -0.66
C LEU A 141 -29.38 -29.99 -1.88
N PRO A 142 -29.14 -29.43 -3.06
CA PRO A 142 -28.59 -30.20 -4.16
C PRO A 142 -27.20 -30.74 -3.79
N LYS A 143 -26.84 -31.89 -4.33
CA LYS A 143 -25.50 -32.45 -4.13
C LYS A 143 -24.48 -31.58 -4.88
N LEU A 144 -23.52 -31.03 -4.14
CA LEU A 144 -22.39 -30.28 -4.68
C LEU A 144 -21.15 -31.16 -4.67
N SER A 145 -20.43 -31.27 -5.80
CA SER A 145 -19.18 -32.02 -5.89
C SER A 145 -18.05 -31.42 -5.06
N SER A 146 -18.11 -30.13 -4.86
CA SER A 146 -17.19 -29.34 -4.04
C SER A 146 -17.32 -29.59 -2.54
N ILE A 147 -18.45 -30.17 -2.07
CA ILE A 147 -18.77 -30.37 -0.66
C ILE A 147 -18.81 -31.88 -0.33
N GLU A 148 -17.98 -32.26 0.63
CA GLU A 148 -17.98 -33.65 1.16
C GLU A 148 -19.08 -33.88 2.20
N LYS A 149 -19.27 -32.88 3.08
CA LYS A 149 -20.17 -32.98 4.24
C LYS A 149 -20.78 -31.62 4.58
N THR A 150 -22.04 -31.66 5.01
CA THR A 150 -22.72 -30.54 5.67
C THR A 150 -23.17 -30.98 7.06
N ASP A 151 -23.02 -30.12 8.06
CA ASP A 151 -23.52 -30.35 9.42
C ASP A 151 -24.09 -29.07 10.06
N ILE A 152 -24.73 -29.26 11.21
CA ILE A 152 -25.33 -28.18 11.97
C ILE A 152 -24.48 -27.92 13.21
N ALA A 153 -24.06 -26.68 13.40
CA ALA A 153 -23.33 -26.27 14.60
C ALA A 153 -24.11 -25.24 15.42
N GLY A 154 -23.89 -25.28 16.72
CA GLY A 154 -24.47 -24.34 17.68
C GLY A 154 -25.99 -24.19 17.55
N PRO A 155 -26.51 -22.96 17.50
CA PRO A 155 -27.95 -22.70 17.49
C PRO A 155 -28.63 -22.96 16.13
N GLY A 156 -27.91 -23.36 15.07
CA GLY A 156 -28.47 -23.62 13.74
C GLY A 156 -27.63 -23.07 12.57
N PHE A 157 -26.33 -22.91 12.75
CA PHE A 157 -25.42 -22.63 11.63
C PHE A 157 -25.31 -23.87 10.74
N ILE A 158 -25.35 -23.68 9.45
CA ILE A 158 -25.11 -24.73 8.45
C ILE A 158 -23.66 -24.64 8.01
N ASN A 159 -22.87 -25.65 8.34
CA ASN A 159 -21.45 -25.72 8.00
C ASN A 159 -21.22 -26.62 6.80
N PHE A 160 -20.29 -26.20 5.94
CA PHE A 160 -19.91 -26.89 4.72
C PHE A 160 -18.43 -27.31 4.81
N HIS A 161 -18.15 -28.58 4.56
CA HIS A 161 -16.81 -29.15 4.53
C HIS A 161 -16.45 -29.49 3.08
N LEU A 162 -15.29 -28.99 2.62
CA LEU A 162 -14.84 -29.16 1.26
C LEU A 162 -14.43 -30.60 0.96
N SER A 163 -14.74 -31.07 -0.23
CA SER A 163 -14.31 -32.39 -0.69
C SER A 163 -12.81 -32.39 -1.02
N GLN A 164 -12.16 -33.55 -0.84
CA GLN A 164 -10.76 -33.70 -1.19
C GLN A 164 -10.52 -33.50 -2.70
N GLU A 165 -11.48 -33.89 -3.54
CA GLU A 165 -11.42 -33.63 -4.98
C GLU A 165 -11.39 -32.15 -5.31
N HIS A 166 -12.22 -31.34 -4.64
CA HIS A 166 -12.20 -29.89 -4.80
C HIS A 166 -10.87 -29.28 -4.35
N LEU A 167 -10.36 -29.70 -3.19
CA LEU A 167 -9.06 -29.22 -2.69
C LEU A 167 -7.90 -29.55 -3.66
N GLN A 168 -7.92 -30.71 -4.29
CA GLN A 168 -6.91 -31.09 -5.31
C GLN A 168 -7.06 -30.24 -6.59
N LYS A 169 -8.30 -29.98 -7.02
CA LYS A 169 -8.57 -29.09 -8.17
C LYS A 169 -8.04 -27.68 -7.90
N GLU A 170 -8.28 -27.14 -6.71
CA GLU A 170 -7.78 -25.82 -6.34
C GLU A 170 -6.25 -25.76 -6.28
N LEU A 171 -5.59 -26.80 -5.75
CA LEU A 171 -4.14 -26.91 -5.82
C LEU A 171 -3.64 -26.83 -7.27
N GLN A 172 -4.27 -27.58 -8.17
CA GLN A 172 -3.90 -27.55 -9.58
C GLN A 172 -4.15 -26.17 -10.20
N THR A 173 -5.25 -25.51 -9.84
CA THR A 173 -5.56 -24.13 -10.28
C THR A 173 -4.45 -23.16 -9.86
N ILE A 174 -3.94 -23.23 -8.62
CA ILE A 174 -2.81 -22.40 -8.15
C ILE A 174 -1.59 -22.62 -9.03
N LEU A 175 -1.26 -23.90 -9.32
CA LEU A 175 -0.07 -24.27 -10.10
C LEU A 175 -0.17 -23.89 -11.59
N ASP A 176 -1.37 -23.93 -12.16
CA ASP A 176 -1.62 -23.61 -13.56
C ASP A 176 -1.67 -22.09 -13.80
N GLN A 177 -2.33 -21.37 -12.92
CA GLN A 177 -2.48 -19.92 -13.03
C GLN A 177 -1.21 -19.14 -12.64
N LYS A 178 -0.35 -19.67 -11.80
CA LYS A 178 0.94 -19.08 -11.40
C LYS A 178 0.77 -17.63 -10.92
N GLU A 179 1.45 -16.67 -11.57
CA GLU A 179 1.38 -15.25 -11.27
C GLU A 179 -0.04 -14.65 -11.43
N ASN A 180 -0.88 -15.29 -12.23
CA ASN A 180 -2.27 -14.87 -12.41
C ASN A 180 -3.20 -15.38 -11.30
N TYR A 181 -2.78 -16.33 -10.47
CA TYR A 181 -3.61 -16.78 -9.35
C TYR A 181 -3.96 -15.61 -8.43
N GLY A 182 -5.22 -15.48 -8.11
CA GLY A 182 -5.79 -14.34 -7.40
C GLY A 182 -6.20 -13.16 -8.28
N GLN A 183 -6.08 -13.26 -9.63
CA GLN A 183 -6.66 -12.26 -10.52
C GLN A 183 -8.19 -12.35 -10.48
N LEU A 184 -8.85 -11.20 -10.23
CA LEU A 184 -10.32 -11.12 -10.15
C LEU A 184 -10.88 -10.31 -11.32
N SER A 185 -12.17 -10.44 -11.56
CA SER A 185 -12.95 -9.62 -12.51
C SER A 185 -13.94 -8.68 -11.80
N LEU A 186 -13.72 -8.41 -10.51
CA LEU A 186 -14.61 -7.59 -9.68
C LEU A 186 -14.87 -6.21 -10.28
N GLY A 187 -13.83 -5.59 -10.81
CA GLY A 187 -13.90 -4.25 -11.41
C GLY A 187 -14.54 -4.21 -12.79
N GLN A 188 -14.64 -5.32 -13.51
CA GLN A 188 -15.20 -5.40 -14.87
C GLN A 188 -14.67 -4.31 -15.83
N GLY A 189 -13.42 -3.88 -15.63
CA GLY A 189 -12.81 -2.79 -16.40
C GLY A 189 -13.29 -1.38 -16.03
N GLN A 190 -14.06 -1.22 -14.96
CA GLN A 190 -14.43 0.11 -14.46
C GLN A 190 -13.19 0.90 -14.10
N LYS A 191 -13.18 2.19 -14.46
CA LYS A 191 -12.02 3.06 -14.24
C LYS A 191 -11.99 3.61 -12.82
N VAL A 192 -10.84 3.47 -12.18
CA VAL A 192 -10.57 4.00 -10.83
C VAL A 192 -9.32 4.87 -10.88
N LEU A 193 -9.43 6.12 -10.43
CA LEU A 193 -8.27 6.97 -10.19
C LEU A 193 -7.85 6.82 -8.72
N VAL A 194 -6.57 6.63 -8.47
CA VAL A 194 -6.02 6.59 -7.11
C VAL A 194 -4.95 7.66 -6.99
N GLU A 195 -5.25 8.67 -6.17
CA GLU A 195 -4.31 9.77 -5.88
C GLU A 195 -3.60 9.53 -4.56
N TYR A 196 -2.26 9.61 -4.57
CA TYR A 196 -1.44 9.39 -3.39
C TYR A 196 -0.07 10.05 -3.48
N SER A 197 0.69 10.02 -2.38
CA SER A 197 2.00 10.63 -2.14
C SER A 197 1.95 12.15 -1.92
N GLN A 198 1.54 12.94 -2.88
CA GLN A 198 1.26 14.39 -2.80
C GLN A 198 2.40 15.22 -2.16
N PRO A 199 3.66 15.07 -2.59
CA PRO A 199 4.76 15.80 -2.00
C PRO A 199 4.75 17.27 -2.41
N ASN A 200 5.17 18.14 -1.50
CA ASN A 200 5.58 19.49 -1.89
C ASN A 200 6.92 19.40 -2.63
N ILE A 201 7.02 19.99 -3.81
CA ILE A 201 8.30 20.10 -4.49
C ILE A 201 9.25 21.03 -3.70
N ALA A 202 10.54 20.96 -3.98
CA ALA A 202 11.58 21.72 -3.29
C ALA A 202 11.73 21.43 -1.79
N LYS A 203 11.20 20.28 -1.34
CA LYS A 203 11.41 19.76 0.01
C LYS A 203 11.69 18.28 -0.04
N PRO A 204 12.62 17.76 0.76
CA PRO A 204 12.83 16.31 0.87
C PRO A 204 11.61 15.63 1.47
N LEU A 205 11.41 14.36 1.09
CA LEU A 205 10.32 13.57 1.63
C LEU A 205 10.56 13.25 3.10
N GLY A 206 9.67 13.71 3.97
CA GLY A 206 9.63 13.23 5.36
C GLY A 206 9.04 11.82 5.46
N VAL A 207 9.34 11.13 6.54
CA VAL A 207 8.86 9.75 6.77
C VAL A 207 7.32 9.64 6.75
N HIS A 208 6.60 10.72 7.06
CA HIS A 208 5.13 10.74 6.99
C HIS A 208 4.60 10.60 5.56
N HIS A 209 5.35 11.04 4.53
CA HIS A 209 4.95 10.86 3.13
C HIS A 209 4.98 9.39 2.70
N VAL A 210 5.79 8.53 3.36
CA VAL A 210 5.86 7.10 3.01
C VAL A 210 4.51 6.41 3.21
N LEU A 211 3.71 6.83 4.20
CA LEU A 211 2.39 6.24 4.46
C LEU A 211 1.47 6.39 3.26
N SER A 212 1.24 7.63 2.79
CA SER A 212 0.43 7.87 1.60
C SER A 212 1.00 7.15 0.38
N THR A 213 2.32 7.23 0.19
CA THR A 213 3.02 6.68 -0.99
C THR A 213 2.83 5.18 -1.12
N ILE A 214 3.17 4.40 -0.08
CA ILE A 214 3.10 2.93 -0.18
C ILE A 214 1.68 2.38 0.00
N LEU A 215 0.84 3.01 0.82
CA LEU A 215 -0.57 2.63 0.94
C LEU A 215 -1.31 2.86 -0.37
N GLY A 216 -1.07 4.01 -1.02
CA GLY A 216 -1.67 4.33 -2.30
C GLY A 216 -1.25 3.37 -3.41
N GLN A 217 0.04 3.04 -3.48
CA GLN A 217 0.53 2.02 -4.42
C GLN A 217 -0.14 0.67 -4.19
N ALA A 218 -0.19 0.18 -2.94
CA ALA A 218 -0.82 -1.10 -2.63
C ALA A 218 -2.32 -1.09 -2.97
N ILE A 219 -3.04 0.01 -2.71
CA ILE A 219 -4.45 0.17 -3.07
C ILE A 219 -4.63 0.17 -4.59
N SER A 220 -3.76 0.86 -5.35
CA SER A 220 -3.76 0.83 -6.81
C SER A 220 -3.56 -0.60 -7.34
N ASP A 221 -2.57 -1.33 -6.82
CA ASP A 221 -2.27 -2.69 -7.26
C ASP A 221 -3.37 -3.69 -6.88
N LEU A 222 -4.01 -3.52 -5.71
CA LEU A 222 -5.20 -4.29 -5.32
C LEU A 222 -6.36 -4.08 -6.31
N HIS A 223 -6.61 -2.84 -6.75
CA HIS A 223 -7.63 -2.55 -7.75
C HIS A 223 -7.28 -3.16 -9.11
N ARG A 224 -6.03 -3.03 -9.58
CA ARG A 224 -5.55 -3.67 -10.82
C ARG A 224 -5.71 -5.20 -10.74
N LYS A 225 -5.30 -5.81 -9.62
CA LYS A 225 -5.45 -7.26 -9.40
C LYS A 225 -6.92 -7.70 -9.33
N SER A 226 -7.82 -6.77 -8.97
CA SER A 226 -9.27 -7.01 -8.91
C SER A 226 -10.01 -6.68 -10.21
N GLY A 227 -9.29 -6.38 -11.30
CA GLY A 227 -9.87 -6.19 -12.63
C GLY A 227 -10.43 -4.79 -12.90
N TYR A 228 -10.01 -3.78 -12.13
CA TYR A 228 -10.30 -2.37 -12.44
C TYR A 228 -9.27 -1.81 -13.43
N ASP A 229 -9.70 -0.89 -14.29
CA ASP A 229 -8.82 0.00 -15.07
C ASP A 229 -8.33 1.11 -14.14
N THR A 230 -7.16 0.94 -13.57
CA THR A 230 -6.65 1.81 -12.50
C THR A 230 -5.58 2.75 -13.01
N VAL A 231 -5.78 4.06 -12.77
CA VAL A 231 -4.81 5.12 -13.03
C VAL A 231 -4.30 5.68 -11.71
N SER A 232 -2.98 5.67 -11.52
CA SER A 232 -2.31 6.19 -10.33
C SER A 232 -1.82 7.62 -10.58
N LEU A 233 -2.22 8.55 -9.69
CA LEU A 233 -1.93 9.96 -9.79
C LEU A 233 -1.07 10.43 -8.62
N ASN A 234 -0.02 11.22 -8.93
CA ASN A 234 0.73 11.98 -7.95
C ASN A 234 0.35 13.46 -8.09
N TYR A 235 -0.30 14.02 -7.07
CA TYR A 235 -0.73 15.41 -7.05
C TYR A 235 0.28 16.28 -6.30
N LEU A 236 1.15 16.98 -7.04
CA LEU A 236 2.26 17.72 -6.47
C LEU A 236 1.81 19.07 -5.88
N GLY A 237 2.28 19.38 -4.69
CA GLY A 237 2.21 20.73 -4.13
C GLY A 237 3.27 21.61 -4.79
N ASP A 238 3.00 22.10 -5.98
CA ASP A 238 3.95 22.87 -6.80
C ASP A 238 3.53 24.34 -7.01
N TRP A 239 2.54 24.84 -6.25
CA TRP A 239 2.05 26.20 -6.34
C TRP A 239 1.77 26.82 -4.97
N GLY A 240 1.99 28.15 -4.85
CA GLY A 240 1.72 28.90 -3.65
C GLY A 240 2.82 29.88 -3.26
N THR A 241 2.56 30.75 -2.29
CA THR A 241 3.47 31.82 -1.84
C THR A 241 4.85 31.33 -1.41
N GLN A 242 4.95 30.08 -0.99
CA GLN A 242 6.22 29.44 -0.66
C GLN A 242 7.22 29.43 -1.83
N TYR A 243 6.73 29.37 -3.07
CA TYR A 243 7.60 29.44 -4.24
C TYR A 243 8.11 30.85 -4.52
N GLY A 244 7.36 31.88 -4.22
CA GLY A 244 7.88 33.23 -4.28
C GLY A 244 9.05 33.45 -3.32
N LYS A 245 8.95 32.94 -2.10
CA LYS A 245 10.05 32.95 -1.12
C LYS A 245 11.28 32.21 -1.63
N LEU A 246 11.06 31.02 -2.21
CA LEU A 246 12.13 30.20 -2.78
C LEU A 246 12.78 30.85 -4.00
N LEU A 247 11.99 31.44 -4.90
CA LEU A 247 12.50 32.19 -6.07
C LEU A 247 13.37 33.36 -5.62
N TYR A 248 12.91 34.14 -4.63
CA TYR A 248 13.71 35.20 -4.06
C TYR A 248 15.02 34.67 -3.45
N ALA A 249 14.94 33.62 -2.65
CA ALA A 249 16.11 33.00 -2.02
C ALA A 249 17.13 32.53 -3.05
N TYR A 250 16.66 31.83 -4.09
CA TYR A 250 17.53 31.34 -5.15
C TYR A 250 18.21 32.49 -5.94
N LYS A 251 17.46 33.50 -6.35
CA LYS A 251 18.01 34.64 -7.07
C LYS A 251 19.10 35.39 -6.30
N ASN A 252 19.00 35.43 -4.96
CA ASN A 252 19.94 36.18 -4.13
C ASN A 252 21.07 35.33 -3.54
N TRP A 253 20.84 34.01 -3.31
CA TRP A 253 21.78 33.14 -2.58
C TRP A 253 22.00 31.76 -3.23
N GLY A 254 21.31 31.45 -4.32
CA GLY A 254 21.38 30.16 -4.97
C GLY A 254 22.60 30.01 -5.88
N ASP A 255 23.04 28.77 -6.07
CA ASP A 255 24.04 28.36 -7.06
C ASP A 255 23.46 27.17 -7.84
N GLU A 256 23.35 27.33 -9.16
CA GLU A 256 22.73 26.34 -10.04
C GLU A 256 23.46 24.98 -9.99
N LYS A 257 24.81 25.01 -9.88
CA LYS A 257 25.60 23.77 -9.85
C LYS A 257 25.34 22.99 -8.57
N VAL A 258 25.35 23.70 -7.43
CA VAL A 258 25.12 23.13 -6.11
C VAL A 258 23.69 22.56 -6.01
N VAL A 259 22.69 23.31 -6.51
CA VAL A 259 21.31 22.83 -6.52
C VAL A 259 21.13 21.62 -7.43
N LYS A 260 21.82 21.53 -8.57
CA LYS A 260 21.75 20.33 -9.45
C LYS A 260 22.35 19.08 -8.83
N GLU A 261 23.35 19.21 -7.96
CA GLU A 261 23.99 18.07 -7.28
C GLU A 261 23.06 17.47 -6.20
N ASP A 262 22.30 18.28 -5.47
CA ASP A 262 21.36 17.84 -4.44
C ASP A 262 20.12 18.75 -4.37
N PRO A 263 19.20 18.65 -5.35
CA PRO A 263 18.14 19.64 -5.52
C PRO A 263 17.25 19.83 -4.29
N LEU A 264 16.80 18.75 -3.67
CA LEU A 264 15.83 18.82 -2.58
C LEU A 264 16.44 19.44 -1.30
N ASN A 265 17.65 19.03 -0.95
CA ASN A 265 18.30 19.54 0.26
C ASN A 265 18.77 20.98 0.06
N GLU A 266 19.31 21.34 -1.11
CA GLU A 266 19.78 22.70 -1.37
C GLU A 266 18.62 23.70 -1.49
N LEU A 267 17.52 23.32 -2.13
CA LEU A 267 16.31 24.17 -2.17
C LEU A 267 15.70 24.32 -0.77
N LEU A 268 15.71 23.27 0.06
CA LEU A 268 15.29 23.37 1.46
C LEU A 268 16.20 24.33 2.26
N LYS A 269 17.52 24.25 2.11
CA LYS A 269 18.46 25.17 2.76
C LYS A 269 18.19 26.62 2.38
N LEU A 270 17.93 26.89 1.11
CA LEU A 270 17.55 28.22 0.63
C LEU A 270 16.23 28.70 1.25
N TYR A 271 15.23 27.80 1.34
CA TYR A 271 13.95 28.12 1.96
C TYR A 271 14.10 28.41 3.47
N VAL A 272 14.86 27.61 4.19
CA VAL A 272 15.14 27.84 5.62
C VAL A 272 15.92 29.15 5.83
N LYS A 273 16.93 29.38 5.00
CA LYS A 273 17.69 30.63 5.05
C LYS A 273 16.79 31.88 4.85
N PHE A 274 15.83 31.82 3.90
CA PHE A 274 14.87 32.87 3.70
C PHE A 274 14.12 33.21 5.00
N HIS A 275 13.62 32.19 5.71
CA HIS A 275 12.89 32.41 6.95
C HIS A 275 13.78 32.96 8.07
N GLN A 276 15.05 32.55 8.16
CA GLN A 276 16.00 33.11 9.13
C GLN A 276 16.31 34.57 8.85
N GLU A 277 16.47 34.92 7.57
CA GLU A 277 16.72 36.33 7.19
C GLU A 277 15.49 37.22 7.43
N VAL A 278 14.26 36.70 7.28
CA VAL A 278 13.01 37.42 7.61
C VAL A 278 12.94 37.81 9.07
N GLU A 279 13.52 37.05 10.01
CA GLU A 279 13.57 37.45 11.43
C GLU A 279 14.37 38.73 11.64
N THR A 280 15.39 38.95 10.80
CA THR A 280 16.24 40.13 10.84
C THR A 280 15.70 41.26 9.96
N ASP A 281 15.14 40.91 8.80
CA ASP A 281 14.53 41.87 7.85
C ASP A 281 13.11 41.41 7.44
N PRO A 282 12.05 41.78 8.18
CA PRO A 282 10.68 41.44 7.85
C PRO A 282 10.20 41.85 6.46
N SER A 283 10.89 42.85 5.81
CA SER A 283 10.54 43.27 4.45
C SER A 283 10.73 42.19 3.38
N LEU A 284 11.49 41.13 3.69
CA LEU A 284 11.70 39.98 2.81
C LEU A 284 10.40 39.22 2.54
N GLU A 285 9.46 39.22 3.48
CA GLU A 285 8.13 38.63 3.24
C GLU A 285 7.42 39.29 2.06
N ASP A 286 7.49 40.60 1.95
CA ASP A 286 6.90 41.33 0.82
C ASP A 286 7.67 41.06 -0.48
N LYS A 287 8.99 40.88 -0.42
CA LYS A 287 9.79 40.44 -1.58
C LYS A 287 9.40 39.04 -2.08
N GLY A 288 9.19 38.11 -1.15
CA GLY A 288 8.69 36.80 -1.51
C GLY A 288 7.30 36.86 -2.17
N ARG A 289 6.39 37.69 -1.65
CA ARG A 289 5.07 37.90 -2.27
C ARG A 289 5.17 38.58 -3.65
N GLU A 290 6.09 39.56 -3.83
CA GLU A 290 6.35 40.16 -5.15
C GLU A 290 6.83 39.14 -6.18
N GLU A 291 7.76 38.22 -5.82
CA GLU A 291 8.24 37.17 -6.73
C GLU A 291 7.15 36.17 -7.05
N PHE A 292 6.28 35.81 -6.08
CA PHE A 292 5.14 34.96 -6.36
C PHE A 292 4.12 35.62 -7.27
N LYS A 293 3.83 36.93 -7.05
CA LYS A 293 2.94 37.68 -7.92
C LYS A 293 3.46 37.77 -9.35
N LYS A 294 4.77 37.95 -9.56
CA LYS A 294 5.39 37.89 -10.89
C LYS A 294 5.19 36.56 -11.54
N LEU A 295 5.37 35.45 -10.78
CA LEU A 295 5.12 34.09 -11.26
C LEU A 295 3.65 33.90 -11.67
N GLU A 296 2.69 34.42 -10.88
CA GLU A 296 1.27 34.36 -11.21
C GLU A 296 0.92 35.18 -12.46
N GLU A 297 1.59 36.29 -12.68
CA GLU A 297 1.44 37.15 -13.87
C GLU A 297 2.16 36.61 -15.10
N GLY A 298 2.91 35.52 -14.96
CA GLY A 298 3.61 34.84 -16.07
C GLY A 298 4.94 35.49 -16.43
N ASP A 299 5.65 36.12 -15.46
CA ASP A 299 7.00 36.61 -15.67
C ASP A 299 7.90 35.49 -16.18
N GLU A 300 8.62 35.76 -17.29
CA GLU A 300 9.36 34.75 -18.03
C GLU A 300 10.53 34.18 -17.20
N GLU A 301 11.22 34.96 -16.41
CA GLU A 301 12.32 34.54 -15.56
C GLU A 301 11.83 33.66 -14.42
N ASN A 302 10.80 34.10 -13.70
CA ASN A 302 10.23 33.36 -12.59
C ASN A 302 9.60 32.03 -13.05
N THR A 303 8.93 32.02 -14.19
CA THR A 303 8.33 30.81 -14.76
C THR A 303 9.41 29.78 -15.12
N LYS A 304 10.49 30.18 -15.81
CA LYS A 304 11.60 29.28 -16.16
C LYS A 304 12.32 28.73 -14.92
N LEU A 305 12.55 29.56 -13.90
CA LEU A 305 13.17 29.14 -12.66
C LEU A 305 12.28 28.15 -11.89
N TRP A 306 10.99 28.44 -11.82
CA TRP A 306 10.02 27.56 -11.18
C TRP A 306 9.89 26.21 -11.89
N GLU A 307 9.78 26.20 -13.22
CA GLU A 307 9.76 24.99 -14.04
C GLU A 307 11.02 24.15 -13.80
N TRP A 308 12.18 24.77 -13.83
CA TRP A 308 13.45 24.09 -13.57
C TRP A 308 13.51 23.48 -12.16
N MET A 309 13.16 24.25 -11.12
CA MET A 309 13.10 23.74 -9.73
C MET A 309 12.14 22.57 -9.59
N ARG A 310 11.00 22.65 -10.28
CA ARG A 310 9.99 21.60 -10.31
C ARG A 310 10.56 20.33 -10.96
N GLU A 311 11.20 20.43 -12.11
CA GLU A 311 11.80 19.31 -12.80
C GLU A 311 12.90 18.63 -11.96
N GLU A 312 13.83 19.38 -11.40
CA GLU A 312 14.89 18.84 -10.56
C GLU A 312 14.34 18.15 -9.31
N SER A 313 13.33 18.76 -8.67
CA SER A 313 12.65 18.14 -7.53
C SER A 313 11.98 16.83 -7.90
N ILE A 314 11.27 16.76 -9.02
CA ILE A 314 10.62 15.53 -9.49
C ILE A 314 11.66 14.44 -9.78
N LYS A 315 12.78 14.78 -10.43
CA LYS A 315 13.88 13.82 -10.68
C LYS A 315 14.40 13.22 -9.37
N ALA A 316 14.66 14.06 -8.37
CA ALA A 316 15.16 13.61 -7.07
C ALA A 316 14.13 12.77 -6.27
N ILE A 317 12.84 13.14 -6.33
CA ILE A 317 11.76 12.36 -5.70
C ILE A 317 11.59 10.99 -6.38
N LYS A 318 11.72 10.92 -7.71
CA LYS A 318 11.64 9.66 -8.47
C LYS A 318 12.68 8.64 -8.04
N ILE A 319 13.89 9.07 -7.67
CA ILE A 319 14.93 8.15 -7.13
C ILE A 319 14.44 7.44 -5.86
N ILE A 320 13.70 8.16 -5.00
CA ILE A 320 13.13 7.55 -3.78
C ILE A 320 11.96 6.61 -4.13
N TYR A 321 11.13 6.98 -5.11
CA TYR A 321 10.06 6.11 -5.59
C TYR A 321 10.59 4.84 -6.22
N GLU A 322 11.66 4.91 -7.02
CA GLU A 322 12.34 3.74 -7.58
C GLU A 322 12.84 2.79 -6.47
N LYS A 323 13.48 3.32 -5.42
CA LYS A 323 13.90 2.52 -4.26
C LYS A 323 12.71 1.84 -3.56
N LEU A 324 11.58 2.52 -3.52
CA LEU A 324 10.34 2.00 -2.94
C LEU A 324 9.51 1.16 -3.92
N ASP A 325 9.95 0.92 -5.14
CA ASP A 325 9.17 0.26 -6.20
C ASP A 325 7.73 0.83 -6.25
N VAL A 326 7.65 2.16 -6.43
CA VAL A 326 6.40 2.92 -6.52
C VAL A 326 6.36 3.65 -7.85
N ASP A 327 5.26 3.49 -8.58
CA ASP A 327 5.05 4.06 -9.90
C ASP A 327 3.77 4.90 -9.94
N PHE A 328 3.80 5.94 -10.79
CA PHE A 328 2.64 6.75 -11.09
C PHE A 328 2.44 6.82 -12.61
N ASP A 329 1.18 6.67 -13.02
CA ASP A 329 0.82 6.87 -14.42
C ASP A 329 0.93 8.33 -14.80
N GLU A 330 0.59 9.25 -13.86
CA GLU A 330 0.68 10.70 -14.09
C GLU A 330 1.18 11.49 -12.87
N TYR A 331 1.88 12.59 -13.19
CA TYR A 331 2.32 13.61 -12.23
C TYR A 331 1.58 14.91 -12.53
N LEU A 332 0.54 15.19 -11.78
CA LEU A 332 -0.23 16.42 -11.83
C LEU A 332 0.26 17.38 -10.75
N GLY A 333 -0.10 18.64 -10.82
CA GLY A 333 0.28 19.62 -9.81
C GLY A 333 -0.80 20.69 -9.61
N GLU A 334 -0.76 21.37 -8.47
CA GLU A 334 -1.67 22.47 -8.16
C GLU A 334 -1.60 23.59 -9.19
N ALA A 335 -0.40 23.85 -9.75
CA ALA A 335 -0.18 24.87 -10.77
C ALA A 335 -1.03 24.67 -12.03
N MET A 336 -1.35 23.43 -12.38
CA MET A 336 -2.19 23.07 -13.52
C MET A 336 -3.61 23.63 -13.39
N TYR A 337 -4.11 23.75 -12.19
CA TYR A 337 -5.50 24.13 -11.90
C TYR A 337 -5.67 25.62 -11.57
N ARG A 338 -4.63 26.45 -11.75
CA ARG A 338 -4.67 27.90 -11.47
C ARG A 338 -5.81 28.60 -12.22
N ASP A 339 -5.89 28.40 -13.53
CA ASP A 339 -6.85 29.11 -14.39
C ASP A 339 -8.26 28.50 -14.29
N SER A 340 -8.36 27.17 -14.14
CA SER A 340 -9.65 26.50 -13.90
C SER A 340 -10.23 26.82 -12.52
N ALA A 341 -9.41 27.02 -11.49
CA ALA A 341 -9.89 27.48 -10.19
C ALA A 341 -10.59 28.84 -10.26
N GLN A 342 -10.14 29.76 -11.12
CA GLN A 342 -10.82 31.05 -11.33
C GLN A 342 -12.20 30.86 -12.01
N LYS A 343 -12.29 29.94 -12.96
CA LYS A 343 -13.58 29.59 -13.60
C LYS A 343 -14.54 28.98 -12.58
N ILE A 344 -14.09 28.01 -11.78
CA ILE A 344 -14.88 27.42 -10.69
C ILE A 344 -15.37 28.50 -9.71
N LEU A 345 -14.49 29.45 -9.36
CA LEU A 345 -14.87 30.53 -8.46
C LEU A 345 -15.98 31.40 -9.03
N GLN A 346 -15.89 31.76 -10.31
CA GLN A 346 -16.92 32.54 -11.00
C GLN A 346 -18.22 31.76 -11.10
N GLU A 347 -18.16 30.53 -11.58
CA GLU A 347 -19.33 29.66 -11.74
C GLU A 347 -20.04 29.40 -10.41
N GLY A 348 -19.28 29.14 -9.33
CA GLY A 348 -19.82 28.93 -7.99
C GLY A 348 -20.57 30.16 -7.44
N LYS A 349 -20.09 31.37 -7.76
CA LYS A 349 -20.80 32.62 -7.43
C LYS A 349 -22.06 32.79 -8.27
N GLU A 350 -21.99 32.57 -9.57
CA GLU A 350 -23.13 32.68 -10.50
C GLU A 350 -24.25 31.67 -10.17
N LYS A 351 -23.88 30.44 -9.81
CA LYS A 351 -24.81 29.40 -9.36
C LYS A 351 -25.32 29.58 -7.92
N GLY A 352 -24.78 30.54 -7.15
CA GLY A 352 -25.11 30.75 -5.75
C GLY A 352 -24.62 29.64 -4.81
N ILE A 353 -23.70 28.78 -5.27
CA ILE A 353 -23.03 27.77 -4.45
C ILE A 353 -22.05 28.44 -3.47
N PHE A 354 -21.34 29.47 -3.96
CA PHE A 354 -20.46 30.31 -3.16
C PHE A 354 -21.18 31.59 -2.73
N THR A 355 -21.26 31.78 -1.43
CA THR A 355 -21.92 32.95 -0.84
C THR A 355 -20.90 33.81 -0.12
N GLU A 356 -21.17 35.13 -0.01
CA GLU A 356 -20.32 36.03 0.71
C GLU A 356 -20.41 35.72 2.22
N GLY A 357 -19.27 35.47 2.82
CA GLY A 357 -19.08 35.24 4.25
C GLY A 357 -18.55 36.49 4.96
N GLU A 358 -17.91 36.30 6.11
CA GLU A 358 -17.34 37.42 6.89
C GLU A 358 -16.23 38.13 6.13
N LYS A 359 -16.17 39.46 6.28
CA LYS A 359 -15.11 40.34 5.74
C LYS A 359 -14.88 40.25 4.22
N GLY A 360 -15.88 39.79 3.45
CA GLY A 360 -15.78 39.67 1.98
C GLY A 360 -15.12 38.38 1.48
N ALA A 361 -14.88 37.38 2.34
CA ALA A 361 -14.50 36.07 1.91
C ALA A 361 -15.67 35.32 1.27
N TYR A 362 -15.40 34.35 0.37
CA TYR A 362 -16.43 33.47 -0.19
C TYR A 362 -16.35 32.09 0.41
N ILE A 363 -17.52 31.55 0.75
CA ILE A 363 -17.67 30.29 1.46
C ILE A 363 -18.78 29.42 0.81
N VAL A 364 -18.72 28.11 1.03
CA VAL A 364 -19.84 27.20 0.81
C VAL A 364 -20.54 26.95 2.14
N GLN A 365 -21.85 27.15 2.17
CA GLN A 365 -22.68 26.74 3.31
C GLN A 365 -23.25 25.34 3.08
N PHE A 366 -23.29 24.54 4.16
CA PHE A 366 -23.87 23.21 4.15
C PHE A 366 -25.17 23.19 4.97
N GLU A 367 -26.06 22.27 4.60
CA GLU A 367 -27.33 22.08 5.33
C GLU A 367 -27.12 21.38 6.68
N ASP A 368 -26.05 20.56 6.78
CA ASP A 368 -25.66 19.95 8.05
C ASP A 368 -24.96 20.99 8.93
N GLU A 369 -25.64 21.40 10.01
CA GLU A 369 -25.11 22.36 11.00
C GLU A 369 -23.79 21.89 11.66
N LYS A 370 -23.47 20.59 11.59
CA LYS A 370 -22.21 20.03 12.10
C LYS A 370 -21.02 20.26 11.18
N MET A 371 -21.28 20.55 9.90
CA MET A 371 -20.23 20.81 8.93
C MET A 371 -19.99 22.33 8.85
N PRO A 372 -18.83 22.83 9.30
CA PRO A 372 -18.52 24.26 9.25
C PRO A 372 -18.43 24.75 7.79
N PRO A 373 -18.60 26.05 7.54
CA PRO A 373 -18.46 26.64 6.21
C PRO A 373 -17.11 26.34 5.57
N TYR A 374 -17.08 26.04 4.27
CA TYR A 374 -15.89 25.75 3.50
C TYR A 374 -15.41 27.01 2.76
N MET A 375 -14.26 27.53 3.16
CA MET A 375 -13.71 28.74 2.55
C MET A 375 -13.10 28.44 1.18
N VAL A 376 -13.53 29.18 0.15
CA VAL A 376 -13.07 29.02 -1.24
C VAL A 376 -12.29 30.23 -1.74
N GLN A 377 -12.52 31.43 -1.18
CA GLN A 377 -11.76 32.63 -1.50
C GLN A 377 -11.56 33.48 -0.25
N LYS A 378 -10.35 33.99 -0.05
CA LYS A 378 -10.06 34.96 1.02
C LYS A 378 -10.64 36.34 0.73
N ALA A 379 -10.73 37.20 1.76
CA ALA A 379 -11.19 38.58 1.66
C ALA A 379 -10.34 39.44 0.71
N ASP A 380 -9.07 39.14 0.54
CA ASP A 380 -8.16 39.84 -0.39
C ASP A 380 -8.31 39.37 -1.86
N GLY A 381 -9.24 38.50 -2.14
CA GLY A 381 -9.50 37.95 -3.47
C GLY A 381 -8.65 36.75 -3.85
N THR A 382 -7.72 36.31 -3.00
CA THR A 382 -6.86 35.12 -3.26
C THR A 382 -7.66 33.82 -3.21
N THR A 383 -7.53 32.98 -4.22
CA THR A 383 -8.09 31.62 -4.21
C THR A 383 -7.31 30.73 -3.27
N LEU A 384 -8.01 29.72 -2.71
CA LEU A 384 -7.42 28.74 -1.81
C LEU A 384 -7.18 27.40 -2.54
N TYR A 385 -6.46 26.48 -1.88
CA TYR A 385 -6.33 25.10 -2.34
C TYR A 385 -7.71 24.43 -2.57
N SER A 386 -8.72 24.76 -1.75
CA SER A 386 -10.09 24.27 -1.89
C SER A 386 -10.69 24.50 -3.29
N THR A 387 -10.45 25.67 -3.89
CA THR A 387 -10.96 25.98 -5.24
C THR A 387 -10.21 25.19 -6.33
N ARG A 388 -8.90 24.97 -6.14
CA ARG A 388 -8.09 24.13 -7.05
C ARG A 388 -8.50 22.66 -6.97
N ASP A 389 -8.84 22.18 -5.77
CA ASP A 389 -9.28 20.79 -5.58
C ASP A 389 -10.64 20.54 -6.24
N ILE A 390 -11.58 21.50 -6.17
CA ILE A 390 -12.85 21.42 -6.92
C ILE A 390 -12.58 21.36 -8.42
N ALA A 391 -11.70 22.24 -8.93
CA ALA A 391 -11.31 22.26 -10.35
C ALA A 391 -10.61 20.94 -10.78
N SER A 392 -9.84 20.33 -9.89
CA SER A 392 -9.18 19.07 -10.16
C SER A 392 -10.18 17.91 -10.27
N ILE A 393 -11.28 17.93 -9.51
CA ILE A 393 -12.36 16.94 -9.65
C ILE A 393 -13.02 17.09 -11.03
N GLU A 394 -13.38 18.31 -11.44
CA GLU A 394 -13.97 18.57 -12.77
C GLU A 394 -13.07 18.01 -13.87
N ASP A 395 -11.80 18.40 -13.91
CA ASP A 395 -10.81 17.94 -14.91
C ASP A 395 -10.69 16.40 -14.94
N ARG A 396 -10.66 15.76 -13.78
CA ARG A 396 -10.56 14.30 -13.69
C ARG A 396 -11.81 13.60 -14.22
N LEU A 397 -12.99 14.13 -13.94
CA LEU A 397 -14.24 13.61 -14.47
C LEU A 397 -14.30 13.74 -15.99
N GLU A 398 -13.87 14.88 -16.54
CA GLU A 398 -13.86 15.15 -17.98
C GLU A 398 -12.77 14.36 -18.73
N ARG A 399 -11.55 14.28 -18.15
CA ARG A 399 -10.39 13.68 -18.81
C ARG A 399 -10.42 12.16 -18.80
N TYR A 400 -10.80 11.56 -17.66
CA TYR A 400 -10.66 10.12 -17.44
C TYR A 400 -12.01 9.38 -17.45
N HIS A 401 -13.13 10.06 -17.26
CA HIS A 401 -14.46 9.46 -17.10
C HIS A 401 -14.46 8.30 -16.08
N PRO A 402 -13.96 8.51 -14.86
CA PRO A 402 -13.81 7.46 -13.87
C PRO A 402 -15.16 7.05 -13.25
N ASN A 403 -15.25 5.81 -12.79
CA ASN A 403 -16.34 5.36 -11.92
C ASN A 403 -16.08 5.73 -10.45
N LYS A 404 -14.79 5.90 -10.09
CA LYS A 404 -14.36 6.19 -8.72
C LYS A 404 -13.06 6.98 -8.69
N ILE A 405 -12.96 7.94 -7.76
CA ILE A 405 -11.71 8.65 -7.43
C ILE A 405 -11.39 8.41 -5.96
N VAL A 406 -10.23 7.82 -5.70
CA VAL A 406 -9.76 7.46 -4.36
C VAL A 406 -8.61 8.38 -3.98
N TYR A 407 -8.76 9.11 -2.86
CA TYR A 407 -7.75 10.00 -2.29
C TYR A 407 -7.13 9.33 -1.06
N VAL A 408 -5.84 8.99 -1.13
CA VAL A 408 -5.11 8.35 -0.02
C VAL A 408 -4.33 9.41 0.75
N VAL A 409 -4.96 9.99 1.78
CA VAL A 409 -4.50 11.19 2.49
C VAL A 409 -4.66 11.06 4.00
N ASP A 410 -3.82 11.79 4.77
CA ASP A 410 -3.83 11.80 6.24
C ASP A 410 -5.22 12.14 6.82
N VAL A 411 -5.56 11.51 7.93
CA VAL A 411 -6.83 11.71 8.65
C VAL A 411 -7.06 13.17 9.07
N ALA A 412 -6.00 13.97 9.22
CA ALA A 412 -6.14 15.40 9.53
C ALA A 412 -6.88 16.18 8.42
N GLN A 413 -6.90 15.67 7.19
CA GLN A 413 -7.62 16.26 6.05
C GLN A 413 -9.08 15.79 5.94
N LYS A 414 -9.58 14.97 6.89
CA LYS A 414 -10.91 14.36 6.79
C LYS A 414 -12.02 15.40 6.57
N LEU A 415 -12.05 16.45 7.38
CA LEU A 415 -13.05 17.50 7.24
C LEU A 415 -12.96 18.21 5.88
N HIS A 416 -11.74 18.47 5.39
CA HIS A 416 -11.54 19.08 4.08
C HIS A 416 -12.15 18.22 2.97
N PHE A 417 -11.91 16.89 2.97
CA PHE A 417 -12.49 16.00 1.96
C PHE A 417 -14.00 15.86 2.08
N GLU A 418 -14.56 15.84 3.29
CA GLU A 418 -16.01 15.87 3.50
C GLU A 418 -16.62 17.12 2.88
N GLN A 419 -16.04 18.29 3.14
CA GLN A 419 -16.49 19.59 2.58
C GLN A 419 -16.28 19.63 1.05
N LEU A 420 -15.16 19.15 0.55
CA LEU A 420 -14.84 19.09 -0.88
C LEU A 420 -15.86 18.22 -1.65
N PHE A 421 -16.16 17.03 -1.15
CA PHE A 421 -17.09 16.10 -1.79
C PHE A 421 -18.53 16.62 -1.80
N GLU A 422 -18.97 17.23 -0.69
CA GLU A 422 -20.29 17.87 -0.66
C GLU A 422 -20.36 19.10 -1.56
N THR A 423 -19.26 19.84 -1.70
CA THR A 423 -19.19 20.96 -2.66
C THR A 423 -19.21 20.47 -4.10
N ALA A 424 -18.48 19.41 -4.42
CA ALA A 424 -18.51 18.77 -5.75
C ALA A 424 -19.93 18.34 -6.15
N LYS A 425 -20.69 17.76 -5.23
CA LYS A 425 -22.12 17.41 -5.48
C LYS A 425 -22.97 18.64 -5.79
N LYS A 426 -22.74 19.79 -5.12
CA LYS A 426 -23.47 21.02 -5.41
C LYS A 426 -23.17 21.57 -6.82
N PHE A 427 -21.98 21.30 -7.37
CA PHE A 427 -21.63 21.59 -8.77
C PHE A 427 -22.24 20.60 -9.77
N GLY A 428 -22.71 19.42 -9.32
CA GLY A 428 -23.15 18.31 -10.17
C GLY A 428 -21.99 17.41 -10.60
N PHE A 429 -20.88 17.41 -9.88
CA PHE A 429 -19.70 16.56 -10.11
C PHE A 429 -19.87 15.23 -9.35
N ASP A 430 -20.94 14.49 -9.66
CA ASP A 430 -21.35 13.26 -8.99
C ASP A 430 -21.37 12.03 -9.90
N SER A 431 -20.76 12.12 -11.10
CA SER A 431 -20.66 11.02 -12.05
C SER A 431 -19.68 9.91 -11.61
N ALA A 432 -18.85 10.17 -10.59
CA ALA A 432 -17.96 9.21 -9.96
C ALA A 432 -18.14 9.18 -8.44
N GLU A 433 -17.88 8.03 -7.84
CA GLU A 433 -17.77 7.90 -6.39
C GLU A 433 -16.47 8.54 -5.92
N LEU A 434 -16.55 9.50 -4.98
CA LEU A 434 -15.40 10.15 -4.36
C LEU A 434 -15.12 9.51 -3.00
N VAL A 435 -13.91 8.99 -2.79
CA VAL A 435 -13.55 8.21 -1.60
C VAL A 435 -12.29 8.77 -0.95
N HIS A 436 -12.36 9.13 0.33
CA HIS A 436 -11.20 9.47 1.15
C HIS A 436 -10.74 8.25 1.95
N VAL A 437 -9.66 7.63 1.51
CA VAL A 437 -8.98 6.55 2.23
C VAL A 437 -7.96 7.18 3.17
N HIS A 438 -8.43 7.54 4.36
CA HIS A 438 -7.58 8.16 5.37
C HIS A 438 -6.71 7.14 6.11
N PHE A 439 -5.59 7.61 6.66
CA PHE A 439 -4.67 6.84 7.49
C PHE A 439 -4.23 7.66 8.71
N GLY A 440 -3.85 6.96 9.78
CA GLY A 440 -3.34 7.55 11.01
C GLY A 440 -1.88 8.04 10.85
N ARG A 441 -1.35 8.65 11.90
CA ARG A 441 0.00 9.21 11.91
C ARG A 441 1.05 8.17 12.29
N MET A 442 2.26 8.33 11.76
CA MET A 442 3.40 7.53 12.18
C MET A 442 3.87 7.95 13.57
N GLN A 443 4.13 6.96 14.41
CA GLN A 443 4.64 7.13 15.77
C GLN A 443 5.93 6.34 15.94
N PHE A 444 6.91 6.95 16.61
CA PHE A 444 8.15 6.28 16.98
C PHE A 444 8.13 6.04 18.49
N PRO A 445 8.55 4.85 18.98
CA PRO A 445 8.72 4.60 20.41
C PRO A 445 9.71 5.60 21.01
N GLU A 446 9.40 6.10 22.22
CA GLU A 446 10.22 7.08 22.90
C GLU A 446 11.71 6.63 22.98
N GLY A 447 12.62 7.51 22.56
CA GLY A 447 14.07 7.29 22.62
C GLY A 447 14.69 6.49 21.47
N LYS A 448 13.91 5.92 20.53
CA LYS A 448 14.46 5.09 19.42
C LYS A 448 14.74 5.85 18.11
N MET A 449 14.13 7.03 17.91
CA MET A 449 14.57 8.02 16.93
C MET A 449 14.41 9.39 17.58
N SER A 450 15.50 9.97 18.05
CA SER A 450 15.44 11.30 18.63
C SER A 450 15.30 12.31 17.51
N THR A 451 14.09 12.84 17.32
CA THR A 451 13.94 14.17 16.77
C THR A 451 14.62 15.15 17.75
N ARG A 452 15.92 15.35 17.59
CA ARG A 452 16.58 16.43 18.32
C ARG A 452 15.95 17.71 17.80
N LYS A 453 15.13 18.35 18.62
CA LYS A 453 14.52 19.67 18.38
C LYS A 453 13.38 19.75 17.33
N GLY A 454 12.48 18.76 17.22
CA GLY A 454 11.29 18.90 16.36
C GLY A 454 11.52 18.74 14.86
N ASP A 455 12.71 18.29 14.43
CA ASP A 455 13.06 18.10 13.03
C ASP A 455 12.26 16.95 12.39
N VAL A 456 11.81 17.15 11.17
CA VAL A 456 11.13 16.12 10.36
C VAL A 456 12.15 15.04 10.04
N VAL A 457 11.86 13.79 10.42
CA VAL A 457 12.67 12.62 10.04
C VAL A 457 12.58 12.43 8.54
N LEU A 458 13.71 12.46 7.85
CA LEU A 458 13.78 12.31 6.41
C LEU A 458 13.62 10.83 6.01
N LEU A 459 12.84 10.59 4.97
CA LEU A 459 12.57 9.22 4.49
C LEU A 459 13.84 8.52 4.00
N ASP A 460 14.73 9.23 3.31
CA ASP A 460 16.01 8.66 2.83
C ASP A 460 16.94 8.24 3.99
N GLU A 461 16.91 8.95 5.12
CA GLU A 461 17.64 8.55 6.32
C GLU A 461 17.11 7.26 6.94
N VAL A 462 15.77 7.11 6.97
CA VAL A 462 15.13 5.88 7.44
C VAL A 462 15.47 4.69 6.54
N ILE A 463 15.45 4.89 5.22
CA ILE A 463 15.82 3.84 4.26
C ILE A 463 17.30 3.44 4.44
N ARG A 464 18.22 4.40 4.55
CA ARG A 464 19.65 4.13 4.77
C ARG A 464 19.91 3.39 6.08
N GLU A 465 19.27 3.80 7.17
CA GLU A 465 19.39 3.11 8.47
C GLU A 465 18.83 1.68 8.39
N ALA A 466 17.68 1.47 7.71
CA ALA A 466 17.13 0.14 7.50
C ALA A 466 18.12 -0.77 6.76
N ILE A 467 18.71 -0.28 5.65
CA ILE A 467 19.70 -1.02 4.85
C ILE A 467 20.93 -1.37 5.72
N ALA A 468 21.48 -0.40 6.46
CA ALA A 468 22.64 -0.65 7.32
C ALA A 468 22.39 -1.69 8.42
N ARG A 469 21.13 -1.81 8.91
CA ARG A 469 20.74 -2.83 9.87
C ARG A 469 20.58 -4.21 9.22
N THR A 470 19.94 -4.26 8.05
CA THR A 470 19.74 -5.52 7.32
C THR A 470 21.04 -6.08 6.77
N GLU A 471 21.99 -5.25 6.34
CA GLU A 471 23.35 -5.69 5.95
C GLU A 471 24.03 -6.51 7.05
N LYS A 472 23.92 -6.08 8.31
CA LYS A 472 24.47 -6.83 9.46
C LYS A 472 23.79 -8.18 9.63
N ILE A 473 22.44 -8.21 9.51
CA ILE A 473 21.67 -9.46 9.63
C ILE A 473 22.05 -10.44 8.51
N VAL A 474 22.13 -9.95 7.27
CA VAL A 474 22.47 -10.77 6.10
C VAL A 474 23.91 -11.28 6.19
N GLU A 475 24.86 -10.44 6.66
CA GLU A 475 26.26 -10.87 6.82
C GLU A 475 26.41 -12.01 7.86
N GLU A 476 25.62 -11.97 8.94
CA GLU A 476 25.64 -13.02 9.96
C GLU A 476 24.94 -14.32 9.52
N LYS A 477 23.82 -14.19 8.80
CA LYS A 477 22.92 -15.33 8.51
C LYS A 477 23.16 -15.98 7.15
N SER A 478 23.62 -15.22 6.16
CA SER A 478 23.68 -15.67 4.74
C SER A 478 25.14 -15.82 4.29
N ARG A 479 25.86 -16.80 4.88
CA ARG A 479 27.30 -17.00 4.65
C ARG A 479 27.64 -17.42 3.21
N ASP A 480 26.71 -18.10 2.54
CA ASP A 480 26.92 -18.70 1.20
C ASP A 480 26.61 -17.75 0.03
N LEU A 481 26.14 -16.53 0.31
CA LEU A 481 25.86 -15.54 -0.71
C LEU A 481 27.11 -14.75 -1.10
N LEU A 482 27.22 -14.41 -2.39
CA LEU A 482 28.25 -13.48 -2.88
C LEU A 482 28.00 -12.05 -2.33
N PRO A 483 29.04 -11.21 -2.21
CA PRO A 483 28.87 -9.85 -1.67
C PRO A 483 27.79 -9.02 -2.38
N GLU A 484 27.69 -9.11 -3.70
CA GLU A 484 26.66 -8.41 -4.49
C GLU A 484 25.24 -8.96 -4.20
N GLU A 485 25.11 -10.28 -4.00
CA GLU A 485 23.85 -10.90 -3.62
C GLU A 485 23.43 -10.47 -2.22
N LYS A 486 24.39 -10.43 -1.26
CA LYS A 486 24.16 -9.94 0.10
C LYS A 486 23.62 -8.51 0.11
N ALA A 487 24.25 -7.60 -0.63
CA ALA A 487 23.81 -6.20 -0.73
C ALA A 487 22.38 -6.10 -1.27
N LYS A 488 22.07 -6.84 -2.34
CA LYS A 488 20.72 -6.87 -2.93
C LYS A 488 19.67 -7.45 -1.98
N VAL A 489 20.00 -8.53 -1.27
CA VAL A 489 19.10 -9.11 -0.26
C VAL A 489 18.90 -8.14 0.90
N ALA A 490 19.96 -7.48 1.39
CA ALA A 490 19.88 -6.52 2.47
C ALA A 490 18.98 -5.32 2.11
N GLU A 491 19.15 -4.74 0.92
CA GLU A 491 18.33 -3.63 0.44
C GLU A 491 16.85 -4.05 0.32
N GLY A 492 16.55 -5.16 -0.38
CA GLY A 492 15.17 -5.60 -0.55
C GLY A 492 14.50 -6.07 0.75
N MET A 493 15.29 -6.59 1.70
CA MET A 493 14.82 -6.90 3.05
C MET A 493 14.49 -5.63 3.84
N ALA A 494 15.32 -4.59 3.74
CA ALA A 494 15.09 -3.28 4.39
C ALA A 494 13.82 -2.61 3.89
N ILE A 495 13.68 -2.48 2.57
CA ILE A 495 12.50 -1.87 1.93
C ILE A 495 11.25 -2.71 2.23
N GLY A 496 11.34 -4.03 2.14
CA GLY A 496 10.26 -4.95 2.49
C GLY A 496 9.81 -4.79 3.94
N ALA A 497 10.76 -4.63 4.88
CA ALA A 497 10.47 -4.45 6.30
C ALA A 497 9.73 -3.12 6.57
N ILE A 498 10.15 -2.01 5.95
CA ILE A 498 9.47 -0.71 6.05
C ILE A 498 8.02 -0.84 5.55
N LYS A 499 7.82 -1.39 4.35
CA LYS A 499 6.49 -1.56 3.75
C LYS A 499 5.59 -2.45 4.60
N TYR A 500 6.10 -3.62 4.98
CA TYR A 500 5.32 -4.59 5.75
C TYR A 500 4.93 -4.06 7.13
N ASN A 501 5.82 -3.33 7.80
CA ASN A 501 5.50 -2.72 9.09
C ASN A 501 4.29 -1.79 8.98
N ILE A 502 4.18 -1.04 7.88
CA ILE A 502 3.04 -0.16 7.63
C ILE A 502 1.80 -0.97 7.25
N PHE A 503 1.94 -1.92 6.31
CA PHE A 503 0.80 -2.72 5.85
C PHE A 503 0.23 -3.67 6.89
N SER A 504 1.02 -4.18 7.83
CA SER A 504 0.56 -5.14 8.85
C SER A 504 -0.29 -4.52 9.96
N GLN A 505 -0.38 -3.19 10.00
CA GLN A 505 -1.17 -2.45 10.99
C GLN A 505 -2.46 -1.92 10.35
N ASN A 506 -3.49 -1.67 11.18
CA ASN A 506 -4.70 -1.03 10.69
C ASN A 506 -4.39 0.42 10.31
N ARG A 507 -4.55 0.77 9.01
CA ARG A 507 -4.26 2.11 8.49
C ARG A 507 -5.01 3.24 9.20
N GLU A 508 -6.20 2.97 9.73
CA GLU A 508 -7.03 3.96 10.43
C GLU A 508 -6.51 4.33 11.83
N SER A 509 -5.61 3.50 12.36
CA SER A 509 -4.92 3.74 13.62
C SER A 509 -3.55 4.38 13.38
N ASN A 510 -2.96 4.95 14.44
CA ASN A 510 -1.58 5.39 14.34
C ASN A 510 -0.64 4.21 14.11
N ILE A 511 0.31 4.38 13.20
CA ILE A 511 1.28 3.37 12.78
C ILE A 511 2.52 3.47 13.64
N THR A 512 2.81 2.42 14.40
CA THR A 512 4.04 2.36 15.21
C THR A 512 5.21 1.84 14.38
N PHE A 513 6.30 2.62 14.36
CA PHE A 513 7.55 2.28 13.68
C PHE A 513 8.55 1.71 14.67
N ASP A 514 8.74 0.39 14.68
CA ASP A 514 9.62 -0.32 15.62
C ASP A 514 10.64 -1.19 14.86
N TRP A 515 11.93 -0.82 14.96
CA TRP A 515 13.04 -1.48 14.29
C TRP A 515 13.16 -2.97 14.64
N ASP A 516 13.03 -3.31 15.92
CA ASP A 516 13.26 -4.68 16.40
C ASP A 516 12.18 -5.61 15.86
N ARG A 517 10.93 -5.11 15.84
CA ARG A 517 9.78 -5.86 15.31
C ARG A 517 9.84 -6.01 13.78
N MET A 518 10.14 -4.93 13.06
CA MET A 518 10.08 -4.95 11.60
C MET A 518 11.21 -5.73 10.95
N LEU A 519 12.38 -5.81 11.59
CA LEU A 519 13.56 -6.53 11.09
C LEU A 519 13.69 -7.96 11.67
N SER A 520 12.74 -8.41 12.48
CA SER A 520 12.74 -9.75 13.06
C SER A 520 12.60 -10.81 11.98
N LEU A 521 13.40 -11.86 12.07
CA LEU A 521 13.26 -13.10 11.27
C LEU A 521 12.18 -14.04 11.83
N GLU A 522 11.52 -13.66 12.91
CA GLU A 522 10.46 -14.41 13.56
C GLU A 522 9.21 -13.52 13.71
N GLY A 523 8.04 -14.14 13.71
CA GLY A 523 6.77 -13.44 13.90
C GLY A 523 6.25 -12.72 12.64
N ASN A 524 5.43 -11.69 12.84
CA ASN A 524 4.70 -11.02 11.75
C ASN A 524 5.55 -9.88 11.14
N SER A 525 6.49 -10.23 10.27
CA SER A 525 7.45 -9.34 9.62
C SER A 525 7.71 -9.72 8.15
N ALA A 526 8.21 -8.77 7.32
CA ALA A 526 8.60 -9.10 5.96
C ALA A 526 9.78 -10.09 5.90
N PRO A 527 10.85 -9.92 6.69
CA PRO A 527 11.96 -10.87 6.67
C PRO A 527 11.52 -12.32 6.94
N TYR A 528 10.56 -12.53 7.86
CA TYR A 528 10.00 -13.86 8.12
C TYR A 528 9.30 -14.45 6.89
N LEU A 529 8.50 -13.65 6.16
CA LEU A 529 7.80 -14.11 4.95
C LEU A 529 8.77 -14.35 3.79
N GLN A 530 9.76 -13.47 3.62
CA GLN A 530 10.81 -13.63 2.61
C GLN A 530 11.62 -14.90 2.88
N TYR A 531 11.92 -15.19 4.15
CA TYR A 531 12.58 -16.43 4.57
C TYR A 531 11.70 -17.66 4.32
N ALA A 532 10.38 -17.59 4.60
CA ALA A 532 9.46 -18.69 4.32
C ALA A 532 9.40 -19.02 2.82
N TYR A 533 9.40 -17.98 1.96
CA TYR A 533 9.50 -18.14 0.51
C TYR A 533 10.83 -18.79 0.10
N ALA A 534 11.97 -18.26 0.56
CA ALA A 534 13.29 -18.78 0.25
C ALA A 534 13.44 -20.25 0.70
N ARG A 535 12.83 -20.64 1.81
CA ARG A 535 12.79 -22.02 2.30
C ARG A 535 11.99 -22.91 1.37
N ALA A 536 10.82 -22.49 0.89
CA ALA A 536 10.04 -23.25 -0.08
C ALA A 536 10.83 -23.46 -1.37
N GLU A 537 11.48 -22.41 -1.90
CA GLU A 537 12.35 -22.50 -3.09
C GLU A 537 13.56 -23.41 -2.86
N SER A 538 14.14 -23.41 -1.66
CA SER A 538 15.24 -24.32 -1.32
C SER A 538 14.83 -25.78 -1.35
N ILE A 539 13.62 -26.13 -0.83
CA ILE A 539 13.08 -27.48 -0.88
C ILE A 539 12.87 -27.93 -2.31
N LEU A 540 12.29 -27.07 -3.16
CA LEU A 540 12.05 -27.38 -4.58
C LEU A 540 13.35 -27.58 -5.35
N ARG A 541 14.36 -26.74 -5.09
CA ARG A 541 15.69 -26.88 -5.70
C ARG A 541 16.37 -28.16 -5.29
N LYS A 542 16.38 -28.52 -3.99
CA LYS A 542 16.94 -29.77 -3.48
C LYS A 542 16.22 -30.99 -4.08
N ALA A 543 14.90 -30.94 -4.26
CA ALA A 543 14.15 -32.01 -4.91
C ALA A 543 14.62 -32.25 -6.36
N LYS A 544 14.80 -31.17 -7.13
CA LYS A 544 15.27 -31.21 -8.50
C LYS A 544 16.71 -31.74 -8.61
N GLU A 545 17.62 -31.24 -7.76
CA GLU A 545 19.00 -31.72 -7.69
C GLU A 545 19.08 -33.22 -7.36
N ALA A 546 18.21 -33.72 -6.47
CA ALA A 546 18.13 -35.14 -6.14
C ALA A 546 17.69 -36.01 -7.32
N GLU A 547 16.73 -35.52 -8.10
CA GLU A 547 16.27 -36.22 -9.33
C GLU A 547 17.37 -36.28 -10.38
N GLU A 548 18.11 -35.18 -10.58
CA GLU A 548 19.21 -35.08 -11.56
C GLU A 548 20.42 -35.93 -11.16
N THR A 549 20.73 -36.03 -9.87
CA THR A 549 21.91 -36.75 -9.36
C THR A 549 21.64 -38.19 -8.92
N ASN A 550 20.35 -38.55 -8.82
CA ASN A 550 19.89 -39.84 -8.28
C ASN A 550 20.45 -40.13 -6.86
N GLN A 551 20.66 -39.08 -6.06
CA GLN A 551 21.13 -39.17 -4.67
C GLN A 551 20.00 -38.93 -3.69
N PRO A 552 19.93 -39.69 -2.57
CA PRO A 552 18.91 -39.43 -1.55
C PRO A 552 19.18 -38.07 -0.89
N VAL A 553 18.11 -37.26 -0.73
CA VAL A 553 18.13 -35.97 -0.06
C VAL A 553 17.27 -36.03 1.19
N HIS A 554 17.72 -35.42 2.28
CA HIS A 554 16.98 -35.34 3.54
C HIS A 554 16.30 -33.98 3.69
N ASP A 555 15.16 -33.94 4.41
CA ASP A 555 14.36 -32.75 4.65
C ASP A 555 15.08 -31.68 5.48
N GLN A 556 16.05 -32.09 6.29
CA GLN A 556 16.82 -31.16 7.14
C GLN A 556 18.27 -31.13 6.69
N ASP A 557 18.85 -29.92 6.63
CA ASP A 557 20.30 -29.80 6.69
C ASP A 557 20.75 -30.31 8.07
N PRO A 558 21.77 -31.16 8.14
CA PRO A 558 22.30 -31.58 9.42
C PRO A 558 22.89 -30.34 10.13
N ASP A 559 22.13 -29.75 11.04
CA ASP A 559 22.69 -28.83 12.01
C ASP A 559 23.59 -29.67 12.94
N PRO A 560 24.93 -29.46 12.91
CA PRO A 560 25.84 -30.30 13.66
C PRO A 560 25.63 -30.24 15.18
N GLU A 561 24.91 -29.23 15.70
CA GLU A 561 24.72 -29.04 17.13
C GLU A 561 23.45 -29.71 17.71
N ASN A 562 22.56 -30.30 16.87
CA ASN A 562 21.26 -30.81 17.32
C ASN A 562 21.04 -32.33 17.09
N GLN A 563 22.11 -33.12 17.07
CA GLN A 563 21.98 -34.60 17.00
C GLN A 563 21.73 -35.18 18.41
N THR A 564 20.47 -35.15 18.88
CA THR A 564 20.10 -35.91 20.10
C THR A 564 19.26 -37.12 19.73
N SER A 565 19.42 -38.23 20.49
CA SER A 565 18.74 -39.52 20.31
C SER A 565 17.21 -39.50 20.35
N LEU A 566 16.61 -38.42 20.84
CA LEU A 566 15.16 -38.16 20.78
C LEU A 566 14.67 -37.93 19.33
N PHE A 567 15.53 -37.35 18.49
CA PHE A 567 15.22 -37.02 17.09
C PHE A 567 15.03 -38.26 16.21
N THR A 568 15.76 -39.33 16.48
CA THR A 568 15.63 -40.63 15.76
C THR A 568 14.31 -41.34 16.07
N MET A 569 13.85 -41.31 17.32
CA MET A 569 12.59 -41.95 17.74
C MET A 569 11.34 -41.19 17.23
N GLU A 570 11.39 -39.87 17.12
CA GLU A 570 10.31 -39.08 16.53
C GLU A 570 10.20 -39.29 15.02
N ASN A 571 11.31 -39.43 14.32
CA ASN A 571 11.34 -39.73 12.90
C ASN A 571 10.80 -41.12 12.59
N GLU A 572 11.12 -42.15 13.39
CA GLU A 572 10.55 -43.50 13.23
C GLU A 572 9.05 -43.53 13.48
N LYS A 573 8.50 -42.74 14.40
CA LYS A 573 7.05 -42.63 14.61
C LYS A 573 6.36 -41.94 13.44
N LYS A 574 6.95 -40.86 12.91
CA LYS A 574 6.45 -40.17 11.74
C LYS A 574 6.39 -41.07 10.52
N THR A 575 7.45 -41.84 10.26
CA THR A 575 7.53 -42.77 9.13
C THR A 575 6.44 -43.88 9.18
N LYS A 576 6.17 -44.46 10.36
CA LYS A 576 5.12 -45.47 10.53
C LYS A 576 3.70 -44.92 10.30
N GLN A 577 3.43 -43.69 10.73
CA GLN A 577 2.13 -43.03 10.47
C GLN A 577 1.94 -42.70 8.98
N GLU A 578 3.02 -42.35 8.27
CA GLU A 578 2.97 -42.00 6.85
C GLU A 578 2.68 -43.22 5.93
N GLU A 579 3.03 -44.41 6.35
CA GLU A 579 2.78 -45.66 5.54
C GLU A 579 1.30 -45.89 5.25
N GLU A 580 0.38 -45.36 6.10
CA GLU A 580 -1.06 -45.50 5.92
C GLU A 580 -1.71 -44.33 5.20
N LEU A 581 -1.00 -43.20 5.04
CA LEU A 581 -1.55 -41.99 4.46
C LEU A 581 -1.69 -42.07 2.94
N LYS A 582 -2.75 -41.42 2.44
CA LYS A 582 -2.94 -41.08 1.04
C LYS A 582 -2.46 -39.62 0.83
N PRO A 583 -2.17 -39.22 -0.41
CA PRO A 583 -1.92 -37.80 -0.73
C PRO A 583 -2.97 -36.86 -0.10
N PHE A 584 -2.54 -35.82 0.55
CA PHE A 584 -3.37 -34.87 1.31
C PHE A 584 -4.16 -35.49 2.47
N GLY A 585 -3.69 -36.62 3.01
CA GLY A 585 -4.30 -37.29 4.15
C GLY A 585 -3.91 -36.72 5.52
N HIS A 586 -2.79 -36.00 5.62
CA HIS A 586 -2.34 -35.40 6.86
C HIS A 586 -3.09 -34.08 7.16
N ALA A 587 -3.42 -33.84 8.43
CA ALA A 587 -4.20 -32.66 8.84
C ALA A 587 -3.53 -31.33 8.45
N THR A 588 -2.20 -31.24 8.56
CA THR A 588 -1.45 -30.04 8.18
C THR A 588 -1.39 -29.81 6.68
N GLU A 589 -1.40 -30.86 5.86
CA GLU A 589 -1.50 -30.77 4.39
C GLU A 589 -2.85 -30.14 4.00
N GLN A 590 -3.95 -30.61 4.60
CA GLN A 590 -5.29 -30.08 4.35
C GLN A 590 -5.44 -28.63 4.86
N ALA A 591 -4.96 -28.34 6.07
CA ALA A 591 -5.03 -27.00 6.65
C ALA A 591 -4.26 -25.98 5.79
N LEU A 592 -3.06 -26.33 5.33
CA LEU A 592 -2.26 -25.49 4.46
C LEU A 592 -2.97 -25.22 3.12
N LEU A 593 -3.50 -26.27 2.49
CA LEU A 593 -4.20 -26.16 1.21
C LEU A 593 -5.46 -25.29 1.32
N LYS A 594 -6.25 -25.47 2.39
CA LYS A 594 -7.43 -24.65 2.69
C LYS A 594 -7.10 -23.17 2.91
N ILE A 595 -5.93 -22.87 3.46
CA ILE A 595 -5.48 -21.48 3.59
C ILE A 595 -5.07 -20.92 2.23
N LEU A 596 -4.29 -21.68 1.42
CA LEU A 596 -3.81 -21.22 0.11
C LEU A 596 -4.95 -20.83 -0.83
N MET A 597 -6.01 -21.63 -0.89
CA MET A 597 -7.17 -21.38 -1.77
C MET A 597 -7.96 -20.11 -1.42
N ARG A 598 -7.74 -19.50 -0.26
CA ARG A 598 -8.43 -18.27 0.15
C ARG A 598 -7.80 -16.99 -0.39
N PHE A 599 -6.70 -17.09 -1.13
CA PHE A 599 -6.01 -15.90 -1.64
C PHE A 599 -6.91 -14.97 -2.46
N PRO A 600 -7.73 -15.44 -3.43
CA PRO A 600 -8.65 -14.58 -4.17
C PRO A 600 -9.65 -13.84 -3.27
N GLU A 601 -10.24 -14.52 -2.27
CA GLU A 601 -11.17 -13.89 -1.32
C GLU A 601 -10.49 -12.79 -0.48
N LYS A 602 -9.22 -12.98 -0.13
CA LYS A 602 -8.45 -11.97 0.62
C LYS A 602 -8.12 -10.75 -0.22
N ILE A 603 -7.86 -10.93 -1.52
CA ILE A 603 -7.69 -9.81 -2.45
C ILE A 603 -9.00 -9.03 -2.59
N GLU A 604 -10.11 -9.71 -2.79
CA GLU A 604 -11.44 -9.08 -2.87
C GLU A 604 -11.73 -8.23 -1.62
N LEU A 605 -11.55 -8.81 -0.43
CA LEU A 605 -11.79 -8.12 0.84
C LEU A 605 -10.85 -6.92 1.01
N ALA A 606 -9.55 -7.10 0.72
CA ALA A 606 -8.56 -6.03 0.82
C ALA A 606 -8.87 -4.86 -0.12
N THR A 607 -9.37 -5.16 -1.33
CA THR A 607 -9.75 -4.15 -2.33
C THR A 607 -11.01 -3.39 -1.89
N LYS A 608 -12.07 -4.09 -1.47
CA LYS A 608 -13.34 -3.49 -1.04
C LYS A 608 -13.17 -2.58 0.19
N GLU A 609 -12.30 -2.97 1.11
CA GLU A 609 -12.07 -2.23 2.36
C GLU A 609 -10.87 -1.27 2.30
N TYR A 610 -10.14 -1.23 1.18
CA TYR A 610 -8.89 -0.46 1.06
C TYR A 610 -7.88 -0.81 2.16
N LYS A 611 -7.75 -2.11 2.50
CA LYS A 611 -6.98 -2.60 3.66
C LYS A 611 -5.88 -3.57 3.28
N PRO A 612 -4.67 -3.12 2.95
CA PRO A 612 -3.53 -4.01 2.69
C PRO A 612 -3.19 -4.96 3.85
N ASN A 613 -3.56 -4.61 5.10
CA ASN A 613 -3.35 -5.49 6.25
C ASN A 613 -4.09 -6.84 6.17
N VAL A 614 -5.14 -6.94 5.37
CA VAL A 614 -5.80 -8.23 5.08
C VAL A 614 -4.84 -9.18 4.36
N ILE A 615 -4.06 -8.65 3.40
CA ILE A 615 -3.07 -9.45 2.65
C ILE A 615 -1.91 -9.84 3.55
N THR A 616 -1.35 -8.90 4.33
CA THR A 616 -0.22 -9.23 5.24
C THR A 616 -0.60 -10.25 6.29
N GLY A 617 -1.79 -10.13 6.90
CA GLY A 617 -2.31 -11.12 7.83
C GLY A 617 -2.46 -12.51 7.20
N TYR A 618 -3.03 -12.55 6.00
CA TYR A 618 -3.16 -13.79 5.24
C TYR A 618 -1.80 -14.44 4.91
N LEU A 619 -0.83 -13.68 4.42
CA LEU A 619 0.51 -14.21 4.10
C LEU A 619 1.22 -14.75 5.35
N TYR A 620 1.02 -14.11 6.48
CA TYR A 620 1.53 -14.60 7.76
C TYR A 620 0.89 -15.94 8.17
N ASP A 621 -0.42 -16.09 7.96
CA ASP A 621 -1.12 -17.36 8.20
C ASP A 621 -0.61 -18.46 7.26
N VAL A 622 -0.36 -18.17 5.97
CA VAL A 622 0.26 -19.09 5.01
C VAL A 622 1.64 -19.54 5.51
N ALA A 623 2.50 -18.60 5.91
CA ALA A 623 3.86 -18.93 6.36
C ALA A 623 3.85 -19.77 7.65
N ARG A 624 2.94 -19.49 8.59
CA ARG A 624 2.76 -20.30 9.80
C ARG A 624 2.27 -21.72 9.49
N ALA A 625 1.25 -21.84 8.64
CA ALA A 625 0.72 -23.14 8.23
C ALA A 625 1.77 -23.96 7.48
N PHE A 626 2.58 -23.29 6.63
CA PHE A 626 3.72 -23.92 5.96
C PHE A 626 4.78 -24.41 6.94
N SER A 627 5.11 -23.62 7.96
CA SER A 627 6.05 -24.04 9.00
C SER A 627 5.53 -25.25 9.79
N SER A 628 4.25 -25.27 10.18
CA SER A 628 3.64 -26.43 10.83
C SER A 628 3.67 -27.67 9.93
N PHE A 629 3.28 -27.53 8.66
CA PHE A 629 3.34 -28.61 7.68
C PHE A 629 4.76 -29.19 7.57
N TYR A 630 5.76 -28.32 7.36
CA TYR A 630 7.16 -28.75 7.17
C TYR A 630 7.75 -29.44 8.40
N ASN A 631 7.33 -29.02 9.60
CA ASN A 631 7.80 -29.63 10.85
C ASN A 631 7.13 -31.00 11.14
N GLU A 632 5.93 -31.23 10.64
CA GLU A 632 5.16 -32.43 10.97
C GLU A 632 5.26 -33.56 9.93
N VAL A 633 5.58 -33.25 8.66
CA VAL A 633 5.64 -34.24 7.59
C VAL A 633 7.01 -34.23 6.88
N HIS A 634 7.37 -35.37 6.32
CA HIS A 634 8.54 -35.47 5.45
C HIS A 634 8.19 -35.10 4.02
N VAL A 635 8.86 -34.13 3.43
CA VAL A 635 8.63 -33.70 2.05
C VAL A 635 9.56 -34.44 1.08
N LEU A 636 10.88 -34.32 1.26
CA LEU A 636 11.89 -34.88 0.37
C LEU A 636 12.11 -36.38 0.62
N SER A 637 11.99 -36.79 1.88
CA SER A 637 12.17 -38.17 2.35
C SER A 637 10.85 -38.91 2.63
N ALA A 638 9.76 -38.49 2.00
CA ALA A 638 8.45 -39.14 2.12
C ALA A 638 8.51 -40.61 1.75
N SER A 639 7.79 -41.46 2.50
CA SER A 639 7.84 -42.92 2.40
C SER A 639 7.34 -43.46 1.05
N LYS A 640 6.49 -42.74 0.33
CA LYS A 640 5.91 -43.11 -0.96
C LYS A 640 6.13 -42.00 -2.00
N PRO A 641 6.41 -42.38 -3.27
CA PRO A 641 6.57 -41.39 -4.36
C PRO A 641 5.36 -40.47 -4.53
N GLU A 642 4.14 -41.00 -4.39
CA GLU A 642 2.90 -40.24 -4.55
C GLU A 642 2.73 -39.19 -3.45
N LEU A 643 3.17 -39.48 -2.21
CA LEU A 643 3.18 -38.52 -1.11
C LEU A 643 4.22 -37.41 -1.35
N LYS A 644 5.43 -37.82 -1.81
CA LYS A 644 6.48 -36.88 -2.17
C LYS A 644 6.01 -35.88 -3.24
N GLU A 645 5.44 -36.40 -4.33
CA GLU A 645 4.91 -35.59 -5.43
C GLU A 645 3.82 -34.60 -4.94
N ALA A 646 2.84 -35.11 -4.16
CA ALA A 646 1.76 -34.28 -3.63
C ALA A 646 2.29 -33.16 -2.71
N ARG A 647 3.25 -33.48 -1.83
CA ARG A 647 3.87 -32.51 -0.91
C ARG A 647 4.72 -31.47 -1.63
N LEU A 648 5.46 -31.87 -2.66
CA LEU A 648 6.21 -30.93 -3.51
C LEU A 648 5.29 -30.00 -4.27
N LYS A 649 4.16 -30.45 -4.80
CA LYS A 649 3.12 -29.59 -5.40
C LYS A 649 2.59 -28.59 -4.38
N LEU A 650 2.37 -29.01 -3.14
CA LEU A 650 1.92 -28.13 -2.07
C LEU A 650 2.98 -27.07 -1.73
N VAL A 651 4.26 -27.45 -1.64
CA VAL A 651 5.38 -26.50 -1.44
C VAL A 651 5.47 -25.49 -2.60
N GLN A 652 5.28 -25.99 -3.84
CA GLN A 652 5.26 -25.09 -5.02
C GLN A 652 4.10 -24.10 -4.97
N ALA A 653 2.91 -24.53 -4.53
CA ALA A 653 1.76 -23.65 -4.35
C ALA A 653 2.01 -22.61 -3.25
N VAL A 654 2.66 -22.98 -2.13
CA VAL A 654 3.09 -22.06 -1.07
C VAL A 654 4.03 -20.99 -1.64
N SER A 655 5.09 -21.41 -2.35
CA SER A 655 6.02 -20.50 -2.99
C SER A 655 5.29 -19.53 -3.90
N GLN A 656 4.40 -20.02 -4.77
CA GLN A 656 3.66 -19.19 -5.72
C GLN A 656 2.75 -18.17 -5.02
N VAL A 657 2.00 -18.60 -3.99
CA VAL A 657 1.07 -17.71 -3.27
C VAL A 657 1.82 -16.65 -2.44
N LEU A 658 2.91 -17.04 -1.75
CA LEU A 658 3.76 -16.08 -1.03
C LEU A 658 4.35 -15.05 -2.01
N LYS A 659 4.87 -15.50 -3.16
CA LYS A 659 5.39 -14.61 -4.21
C LYS A 659 4.32 -13.66 -4.72
N ASN A 660 3.14 -14.17 -5.07
CA ASN A 660 2.04 -13.34 -5.59
C ASN A 660 1.60 -12.30 -4.57
N GLY A 661 1.43 -12.68 -3.30
CA GLY A 661 0.98 -11.77 -2.26
C GLY A 661 2.04 -10.73 -1.87
N LEU A 662 3.32 -11.11 -1.79
CA LEU A 662 4.41 -10.17 -1.52
C LEU A 662 4.62 -9.21 -2.70
N ASN A 663 4.58 -9.70 -3.94
CA ASN A 663 4.66 -8.84 -5.13
C ASN A 663 3.47 -7.86 -5.24
N LEU A 664 2.26 -8.27 -4.84
CA LEU A 664 1.08 -7.39 -4.78
C LEU A 664 1.29 -6.21 -3.82
N LEU A 665 2.13 -6.39 -2.80
CA LEU A 665 2.54 -5.36 -1.85
C LEU A 665 3.88 -4.70 -2.24
N LYS A 666 4.42 -5.01 -3.44
CA LYS A 666 5.73 -4.52 -3.89
C LYS A 666 6.85 -4.85 -2.90
N ILE A 667 6.80 -6.04 -2.29
CA ILE A 667 7.85 -6.58 -1.41
C ILE A 667 8.60 -7.64 -2.18
N GLN A 668 9.89 -7.40 -2.41
CA GLN A 668 10.76 -8.29 -3.17
C GLN A 668 10.96 -9.63 -2.46
N VAL A 669 11.02 -10.72 -3.21
CA VAL A 669 11.32 -12.08 -2.73
C VAL A 669 12.68 -12.55 -3.26
N PHE A 670 13.33 -13.47 -2.56
CA PHE A 670 14.65 -13.99 -2.88
C PHE A 670 14.64 -15.53 -2.81
N ASN A 671 15.17 -16.18 -3.84
CA ASN A 671 15.26 -17.65 -3.86
C ASN A 671 16.32 -18.20 -2.86
N LYS A 672 17.19 -17.33 -2.36
CA LYS A 672 18.19 -17.60 -1.31
C LYS A 672 18.31 -16.36 -0.41
N MET A 673 18.40 -16.60 0.85
CA MET A 673 18.61 -15.57 1.88
C MET A 673 19.60 -16.05 2.94
#